data_b6d4a8922a88e14e4ae57758e51d7c73
#
_entry.id   b6d4a8922a88e14e4ae57758e51d7c73
#
_cell.length_a   1.000
_cell.length_b   1.000
_cell.length_c   1.000
_cell.angle_alpha   90.00
_cell.angle_beta   90.00
_cell.angle_gamma   90.00
#
_symmetry.space_group_name_H-M   'P 1'
#
loop_
_entity.id
_entity.type
_entity.pdbx_description
1 polymer ?
#
loop_
_entity_poly.entity_id
_entity_poly.type
_entity_poly.pdbx_seq_one_letter_code
_entity_poly.pdbx_strand_id
1 'polypeptide(L)'
;MKIIKRNGSEVPFDITKIITAVTKASDSVSRKSSLTQEQILSIANDVTEQCQALNRAVSVEEIQDMVENKLMDIQAHDVARHYITYRYVQSLKRQTNTTDERILSLIECQNEEVKQENANKNPTVNSVQRDYMAGEISKDLTARLLLDPEIVKAHNEGLIHFHDSDYFAQHMHNCDLVNLEDMLQNGTVISGTYIEKPHSFSTACNIATQIIAQVASNQYGGQSISLTHLAPFVDVSRKKIAAEVEAEMEGLDVTPERKKEIVERRLRNEINRGVQTIQYQVVTLMTTNGQAPFITVFMYLGEARNPQEKADLAIIIEETIRQRYQGVKNEAGVWITPAFPKLIYVLEEDNIRPGTPYYYLTELAAKCTAKRMVPDYISEKKMLELKVDKKGEGHCYTCMGCRSFLTPYVDPETGKPKYYGRFNQGVVTINLVDVALSSGGNFEKFWKIFDERLALCHKALQARHQRLMGTPSDAAPILWQYGALARLKKGEKIDKLLFGGYSTISLGYAGLYECVKYMTGKSHTDAGAKPFALSVMQHMNDKCTEWKKAENMDYSLYGTPLESTTYKFAKCLQKRFGIVPGITDKNYITNSYHVHVSEPIDAFTKLKFESEFQKLSPGGAISYVEVPNMQDNLEAVISVLQFIYDNIMYAELNTKSDYCQCCGYDGEIKIVEDDGKLVWECPKCGNRDQNKLNVARRTCGYIGTQFWNQGRTQEIKDRVLHL
;
A
#
# COMPACT_ATOMS: atom_id res chain seq x y z
N MET A 1 17.27 20.83 -15.34
CA MET A 1 17.44 19.86 -14.24
C MET A 1 17.18 20.55 -12.90
N LYS A 2 16.49 19.89 -11.97
CA LYS A 2 16.21 20.40 -10.62
C LYS A 2 16.99 19.62 -9.57
N ILE A 3 17.26 20.28 -8.46
CA ILE A 3 17.89 19.64 -7.28
C ILE A 3 16.98 19.75 -6.06
N ILE A 4 17.07 18.78 -5.19
CA ILE A 4 16.35 18.76 -3.90
C ILE A 4 17.30 19.32 -2.83
N LYS A 5 16.92 20.44 -2.25
CA LYS A 5 17.62 20.98 -1.07
C LYS A 5 17.42 20.10 0.15
N ARG A 6 18.22 20.30 1.20
CA ARG A 6 18.15 19.57 2.47
C ARG A 6 16.81 19.69 3.19
N ASN A 7 16.10 20.78 2.98
CA ASN A 7 14.75 20.98 3.51
C ASN A 7 13.65 20.38 2.62
N GLY A 8 14.01 19.60 1.61
CA GLY A 8 13.07 18.96 0.68
C GLY A 8 12.56 19.84 -0.46
N SER A 9 12.90 21.16 -0.50
CA SER A 9 12.46 22.04 -1.59
C SER A 9 13.25 21.80 -2.88
N GLU A 10 12.57 21.81 -4.02
CA GLU A 10 13.19 21.72 -5.33
C GLU A 10 13.57 23.12 -5.86
N VAL A 11 14.79 23.25 -6.38
CA VAL A 11 15.29 24.46 -7.02
C VAL A 11 16.02 24.10 -8.32
N PRO A 12 16.17 25.06 -9.27
CA PRO A 12 16.98 24.85 -10.46
C PRO A 12 18.42 24.48 -10.11
N PHE A 13 19.00 23.60 -10.89
CA PHE A 13 20.43 23.26 -10.78
C PHE A 13 21.29 24.46 -11.13
N ASP A 14 22.31 24.69 -10.32
CA ASP A 14 23.24 25.80 -10.51
C ASP A 14 24.67 25.30 -10.36
N ILE A 15 25.35 25.12 -11.51
CA ILE A 15 26.74 24.63 -11.59
C ILE A 15 27.71 25.54 -10.83
N THR A 16 27.40 26.83 -10.75
CA THR A 16 28.31 27.82 -10.12
C THR A 16 28.52 27.52 -8.63
N LYS A 17 27.57 26.86 -7.99
CA LYS A 17 27.69 26.45 -6.60
C LYS A 17 28.71 25.33 -6.41
N ILE A 18 28.83 24.40 -7.35
CA ILE A 18 29.86 23.35 -7.34
C ILE A 18 31.21 24.02 -7.55
N ILE A 19 31.33 24.86 -8.58
CA ILE A 19 32.58 25.61 -8.88
C ILE A 19 33.04 26.37 -7.63
N THR A 20 32.17 27.15 -7.02
CA THR A 20 32.48 27.96 -5.84
C THR A 20 32.94 27.09 -4.66
N ALA A 21 32.26 25.96 -4.41
CA ALA A 21 32.59 25.07 -3.31
C ALA A 21 33.95 24.38 -3.47
N VAL A 22 34.25 23.93 -4.70
CA VAL A 22 35.53 23.29 -5.03
C VAL A 22 36.67 24.34 -5.03
N THR A 23 36.42 25.54 -5.54
CA THR A 23 37.40 26.67 -5.51
C THR A 23 37.77 26.97 -4.04
N LYS A 24 36.79 27.14 -3.15
CA LYS A 24 37.07 27.42 -1.73
C LYS A 24 37.88 26.32 -1.05
N ALA A 25 37.61 25.06 -1.38
CA ALA A 25 38.39 23.93 -0.86
C ALA A 25 39.81 23.93 -1.42
N SER A 26 39.98 24.27 -2.72
CA SER A 26 41.28 24.39 -3.35
C SER A 26 42.11 25.58 -2.82
N ASP A 27 41.47 26.71 -2.53
CA ASP A 27 42.15 27.89 -1.96
C ASP A 27 42.62 27.70 -0.53
N SER A 28 42.04 26.70 0.17
CA SER A 28 42.39 26.38 1.57
C SER A 28 43.64 25.47 1.70
N VAL A 29 44.17 24.93 0.61
CA VAL A 29 45.37 24.07 0.61
C VAL A 29 46.59 24.84 0.09
N SER A 30 47.79 24.22 0.25
CA SER A 30 49.04 24.83 -0.28
C SER A 30 48.98 24.96 -1.78
N ARG A 31 49.70 25.99 -2.35
CA ARG A 31 49.77 26.23 -3.79
C ARG A 31 50.21 24.99 -4.61
N LYS A 32 50.97 24.06 -4.00
CA LYS A 32 51.40 22.82 -4.68
C LYS A 32 50.29 21.79 -4.80
N SER A 33 49.30 21.84 -3.94
CA SER A 33 48.15 20.92 -3.89
C SER A 33 46.85 21.56 -4.41
N SER A 34 46.88 22.85 -4.77
CA SER A 34 45.68 23.57 -5.30
C SER A 34 45.37 23.14 -6.74
N LEU A 35 44.08 23.13 -7.07
CA LEU A 35 43.59 22.81 -8.41
C LEU A 35 43.67 24.04 -9.35
N THR A 36 43.91 23.77 -10.60
CA THR A 36 43.77 24.80 -11.66
C THR A 36 42.31 25.08 -11.94
N GLN A 37 42.02 26.24 -12.53
CA GLN A 37 40.66 26.61 -12.89
C GLN A 37 40.03 25.66 -13.92
N GLU A 38 40.84 25.09 -14.81
CA GLU A 38 40.43 24.08 -15.77
C GLU A 38 40.01 22.77 -15.09
N GLN A 39 40.77 22.34 -14.09
CA GLN A 39 40.43 21.14 -13.28
C GLN A 39 39.13 21.33 -12.50
N ILE A 40 38.93 22.52 -11.91
CA ILE A 40 37.69 22.86 -11.19
C ILE A 40 36.49 22.82 -12.12
N LEU A 41 36.59 23.39 -13.31
CA LEU A 41 35.54 23.37 -14.34
C LEU A 41 35.29 21.95 -14.85
N SER A 42 36.31 21.14 -15.05
CA SER A 42 36.18 19.74 -15.44
C SER A 42 35.37 18.94 -14.38
N ILE A 43 35.71 19.07 -13.09
CA ILE A 43 34.97 18.42 -11.99
C ILE A 43 33.50 18.83 -12.00
N ALA A 44 33.23 20.15 -12.13
CA ALA A 44 31.87 20.65 -12.13
C ALA A 44 31.03 20.14 -13.32
N ASN A 45 31.63 20.06 -14.51
CA ASN A 45 30.98 19.50 -15.68
C ASN A 45 30.73 18.01 -15.56
N ASP A 46 31.72 17.23 -15.12
CA ASP A 46 31.57 15.79 -14.92
C ASP A 46 30.46 15.45 -13.92
N VAL A 47 30.39 16.19 -12.81
CA VAL A 47 29.32 16.04 -11.82
C VAL A 47 27.95 16.44 -12.43
N THR A 48 27.92 17.47 -13.25
CA THR A 48 26.70 17.88 -13.96
C THR A 48 26.20 16.79 -14.90
N GLU A 49 27.09 16.17 -15.66
CA GLU A 49 26.76 15.05 -16.56
C GLU A 49 26.25 13.84 -15.79
N GLN A 50 26.89 13.50 -14.66
CA GLN A 50 26.42 12.41 -13.78
C GLN A 50 25.02 12.69 -13.25
N CYS A 51 24.76 13.92 -12.81
CA CYS A 51 23.42 14.31 -12.35
C CYS A 51 22.38 14.22 -13.48
N GLN A 52 22.73 14.61 -14.70
CA GLN A 52 21.83 14.49 -15.85
C GLN A 52 21.53 13.04 -16.23
N ALA A 53 22.54 12.17 -16.13
CA ALA A 53 22.39 10.73 -16.42
C ALA A 53 21.39 10.03 -15.50
N LEU A 54 21.16 10.55 -14.28
CA LEU A 54 20.17 9.99 -13.34
C LEU A 54 18.71 10.24 -13.76
N ASN A 55 18.49 11.19 -14.67
CA ASN A 55 17.14 11.54 -15.20
C ASN A 55 16.06 11.72 -14.11
N ARG A 56 16.44 12.36 -13.00
CA ARG A 56 15.58 12.72 -11.86
C ARG A 56 16.14 13.95 -11.14
N ALA A 57 15.35 14.52 -10.22
CA ALA A 57 15.88 15.52 -9.30
C ALA A 57 16.90 14.87 -8.34
N VAL A 58 18.07 15.47 -8.17
CA VAL A 58 19.19 14.96 -7.38
C VAL A 58 19.32 15.79 -6.11
N SER A 59 19.56 15.16 -4.97
CA SER A 59 19.72 15.88 -3.71
C SER A 59 21.09 16.57 -3.61
N VAL A 60 21.16 17.64 -2.82
CA VAL A 60 22.43 18.33 -2.54
C VAL A 60 23.47 17.37 -1.97
N GLU A 61 23.05 16.41 -1.16
CA GLU A 61 23.98 15.42 -0.55
C GLU A 61 24.56 14.49 -1.62
N GLU A 62 23.75 14.00 -2.57
CA GLU A 62 24.23 13.18 -3.68
C GLU A 62 25.24 13.96 -4.55
N ILE A 63 24.96 15.23 -4.82
CA ILE A 63 25.88 16.09 -5.57
C ILE A 63 27.23 16.24 -4.82
N GLN A 64 27.17 16.45 -3.51
CA GLN A 64 28.37 16.56 -2.70
C GLN A 64 29.19 15.27 -2.69
N ASP A 65 28.51 14.10 -2.62
CA ASP A 65 29.17 12.80 -2.71
C ASP A 65 29.86 12.61 -4.08
N MET A 66 29.21 13.05 -5.17
CA MET A 66 29.82 13.02 -6.51
C MET A 66 31.07 13.91 -6.60
N VAL A 67 31.03 15.10 -6.01
CA VAL A 67 32.16 16.00 -5.94
C VAL A 67 33.32 15.38 -5.16
N GLU A 68 33.06 14.79 -4.00
CA GLU A 68 34.06 14.11 -3.17
C GLU A 68 34.73 12.97 -3.93
N ASN A 69 33.93 12.10 -4.55
CA ASN A 69 34.43 10.99 -5.33
C ASN A 69 35.32 11.48 -6.48
N LYS A 70 34.88 12.53 -7.20
CA LYS A 70 35.65 13.08 -8.31
C LYS A 70 36.97 13.69 -7.88
N LEU A 71 37.01 14.38 -6.73
CA LEU A 71 38.25 14.89 -6.14
C LEU A 71 39.22 13.76 -5.75
N MET A 72 38.68 12.64 -5.27
CA MET A 72 39.49 11.46 -4.97
C MET A 72 40.02 10.79 -6.24
N ASP A 73 39.19 10.65 -7.28
CA ASP A 73 39.53 10.03 -8.56
C ASP A 73 40.71 10.74 -9.27
N ILE A 74 40.73 12.07 -9.21
CA ILE A 74 41.83 12.87 -9.78
C ILE A 74 43.04 13.01 -8.83
N GLN A 75 43.05 12.26 -7.72
CA GLN A 75 44.08 12.24 -6.69
C GLN A 75 44.34 13.60 -6.01
N ALA A 76 43.35 14.48 -5.99
CA ALA A 76 43.39 15.78 -5.30
C ALA A 76 43.10 15.59 -3.78
N HIS A 77 43.87 14.72 -3.13
CA HIS A 77 43.57 14.26 -1.76
C HIS A 77 43.55 15.37 -0.70
N ASP A 78 44.40 16.38 -0.82
CA ASP A 78 44.40 17.49 0.14
C ASP A 78 43.13 18.36 -0.03
N VAL A 79 42.73 18.66 -1.27
CA VAL A 79 41.49 19.38 -1.55
C VAL A 79 40.27 18.57 -1.13
N ALA A 80 40.25 17.29 -1.43
CA ALA A 80 39.19 16.38 -1.01
C ALA A 80 39.03 16.36 0.52
N ARG A 81 40.16 16.28 1.27
CA ARG A 81 40.16 16.29 2.75
C ARG A 81 39.56 17.59 3.29
N HIS A 82 39.95 18.74 2.74
CA HIS A 82 39.39 20.04 3.14
C HIS A 82 37.90 20.15 2.80
N TYR A 83 37.49 19.69 1.64
CA TYR A 83 36.08 19.66 1.21
C TYR A 83 35.21 18.78 2.15
N ILE A 84 35.67 17.57 2.44
CA ILE A 84 35.00 16.60 3.33
C ILE A 84 34.93 17.15 4.77
N THR A 85 36.05 17.70 5.29
CA THR A 85 36.09 18.27 6.64
C THR A 85 35.15 19.45 6.77
N TYR A 86 35.15 20.36 5.78
CA TYR A 86 34.21 21.49 5.78
C TYR A 86 32.74 21.02 5.76
N ARG A 87 32.42 20.07 4.88
CA ARG A 87 31.10 19.45 4.80
C ARG A 87 30.69 18.82 6.14
N TYR A 88 31.60 18.09 6.77
CA TYR A 88 31.36 17.44 8.07
C TYR A 88 31.06 18.47 9.18
N VAL A 89 31.90 19.49 9.30
CA VAL A 89 31.69 20.58 10.29
C VAL A 89 30.37 21.30 10.06
N GLN A 90 30.01 21.59 8.81
CA GLN A 90 28.72 22.19 8.46
C GLN A 90 27.57 21.23 8.73
N SER A 91 27.77 19.93 8.56
CA SER A 91 26.79 18.91 8.91
C SER A 91 26.52 18.87 10.43
N LEU A 92 27.56 18.88 11.24
CA LEU A 92 27.43 18.94 12.70
C LEU A 92 26.67 20.20 13.18
N LYS A 93 26.98 21.37 12.60
CA LYS A 93 26.28 22.62 12.91
C LYS A 93 24.78 22.58 12.54
N ARG A 94 24.43 21.78 11.51
CA ARG A 94 23.05 21.65 11.03
C ARG A 94 22.26 20.57 11.77
N GLN A 95 22.91 19.52 12.30
CA GLN A 95 22.23 18.44 13.04
C GLN A 95 21.41 18.93 14.23
N THR A 96 21.69 20.11 14.73
CA THR A 96 20.93 20.75 15.80
C THR A 96 19.56 21.31 15.37
N ASN A 97 19.29 21.49 14.06
CA ASN A 97 18.06 22.18 13.58
C ASN A 97 17.39 21.55 12.35
N THR A 98 17.76 20.30 11.94
CA THR A 98 17.23 19.70 10.70
C THR A 98 15.74 19.38 10.75
N THR A 99 15.22 18.97 11.90
CA THR A 99 13.80 18.65 12.07
C THR A 99 12.95 19.91 11.98
N ASP A 100 13.39 21.01 12.57
CA ASP A 100 12.69 22.30 12.50
C ASP A 100 12.63 22.84 11.07
N GLU A 101 13.74 22.75 10.31
CA GLU A 101 13.77 23.16 8.90
C GLU A 101 12.84 22.33 8.03
N ARG A 102 12.76 21.02 8.28
CA ARG A 102 11.84 20.12 7.56
C ARG A 102 10.40 20.44 7.86
N ILE A 103 10.07 20.68 9.12
CA ILE A 103 8.72 21.06 9.55
C ILE A 103 8.31 22.40 8.92
N LEU A 104 9.19 23.41 8.97
CA LEU A 104 8.91 24.72 8.36
C LEU A 104 8.70 24.61 6.85
N SER A 105 9.57 23.89 6.14
CA SER A 105 9.42 23.69 4.69
C SER A 105 8.14 22.93 4.32
N LEU A 106 7.67 22.04 5.19
CA LEU A 106 6.40 21.35 5.04
C LEU A 106 5.22 22.31 5.20
N ILE A 107 5.23 23.16 6.24
CA ILE A 107 4.18 24.17 6.49
C ILE A 107 4.10 25.17 5.33
N GLU A 108 5.24 25.58 4.79
CA GLU A 108 5.35 26.50 3.66
C GLU A 108 5.08 25.82 2.30
N CYS A 109 4.71 24.52 2.30
CA CYS A 109 4.48 23.72 1.10
C CYS A 109 5.67 23.70 0.12
N GLN A 110 6.91 23.77 0.63
CA GLN A 110 8.15 23.77 -0.16
C GLN A 110 8.84 22.40 -0.20
N ASN A 111 8.37 21.42 0.58
CA ASN A 111 8.97 20.09 0.65
C ASN A 111 8.34 19.15 -0.39
N GLU A 112 8.99 19.00 -1.54
CA GLU A 112 8.50 18.17 -2.64
C GLU A 112 8.54 16.67 -2.33
N GLU A 113 9.46 16.20 -1.50
CA GLU A 113 9.52 14.78 -1.11
C GLU A 113 8.29 14.41 -0.27
N VAL A 114 7.93 15.24 0.70
CA VAL A 114 6.74 15.02 1.53
C VAL A 114 5.46 15.17 0.72
N LYS A 115 5.38 16.14 -0.20
CA LYS A 115 4.22 16.29 -1.09
C LYS A 115 3.90 15.03 -1.91
N GLN A 116 4.92 14.24 -2.21
CA GLN A 116 4.82 13.04 -3.07
C GLN A 116 4.91 11.72 -2.28
N GLU A 117 4.93 11.78 -0.95
CA GLU A 117 5.05 10.59 -0.10
C GLU A 117 3.82 9.69 -0.18
N ASN A 118 2.63 10.28 -0.26
CA ASN A 118 1.36 9.55 -0.37
C ASN A 118 0.46 10.19 -1.44
N ALA A 119 0.08 9.39 -2.43
CA ALA A 119 -0.74 9.83 -3.57
C ALA A 119 -2.14 10.35 -3.19
N ASN A 120 -2.63 10.02 -2.00
CA ASN A 120 -3.98 10.36 -1.54
C ASN A 120 -4.02 11.43 -0.42
N LYS A 121 -2.86 11.96 -0.01
CA LYS A 121 -2.77 13.02 1.01
C LYS A 121 -2.44 14.37 0.36
N ASN A 122 -3.32 15.34 0.50
CA ASN A 122 -3.06 16.71 0.01
C ASN A 122 -2.25 17.51 1.04
N PRO A 123 -0.96 17.79 0.79
CA PRO A 123 -0.07 18.43 1.76
C PRO A 123 -0.38 19.92 2.02
N THR A 124 -1.31 20.53 1.28
CA THR A 124 -1.70 21.93 1.49
C THR A 124 -2.82 22.08 2.54
N VAL A 125 -3.46 20.97 2.93
CA VAL A 125 -4.57 20.97 3.89
C VAL A 125 -4.04 20.94 5.33
N ASN A 126 -4.53 21.83 6.19
CA ASN A 126 -4.05 21.98 7.56
C ASN A 126 -4.03 20.68 8.40
N SER A 127 -5.06 19.84 8.29
CA SER A 127 -5.11 18.56 9.01
C SER A 127 -4.05 17.58 8.52
N VAL A 128 -3.77 17.56 7.21
CA VAL A 128 -2.69 16.76 6.62
C VAL A 128 -1.32 17.28 7.07
N GLN A 129 -1.12 18.60 7.10
CA GLN A 129 0.13 19.20 7.60
C GLN A 129 0.39 18.82 9.06
N ARG A 130 -0.64 18.79 9.91
CA ARG A 130 -0.48 18.36 11.32
C ARG A 130 -0.04 16.90 11.42
N ASP A 131 -0.59 16.01 10.62
CA ASP A 131 -0.18 14.61 10.58
C ASP A 131 1.27 14.48 10.11
N TYR A 132 1.65 15.15 9.04
CA TYR A 132 3.04 15.17 8.56
C TYR A 132 4.02 15.76 9.58
N MET A 133 3.65 16.83 10.30
CA MET A 133 4.49 17.38 11.38
C MET A 133 4.71 16.35 12.48
N ALA A 134 3.65 15.69 12.94
CA ALA A 134 3.74 14.61 13.91
C ALA A 134 4.62 13.46 13.40
N GLY A 135 4.47 13.11 12.14
CA GLY A 135 5.28 12.09 11.45
C GLY A 135 6.78 12.45 11.42
N GLU A 136 7.15 13.68 11.08
CA GLU A 136 8.56 14.13 11.08
C GLU A 136 9.18 14.09 12.49
N ILE A 137 8.42 14.49 13.52
CA ILE A 137 8.85 14.36 14.92
C ILE A 137 9.06 12.88 15.28
N SER A 138 8.11 12.01 14.93
CA SER A 138 8.21 10.57 15.20
C SER A 138 9.40 9.95 14.48
N LYS A 139 9.65 10.28 13.21
CA LYS A 139 10.83 9.81 12.44
C LYS A 139 12.13 10.18 13.14
N ASP A 140 12.24 11.44 13.60
CA ASP A 140 13.44 11.92 14.32
C ASP A 140 13.65 11.18 15.65
N LEU A 141 12.60 11.06 16.47
CA LEU A 141 12.67 10.32 17.73
C LEU A 141 13.01 8.85 17.51
N THR A 142 12.40 8.24 16.52
CA THR A 142 12.64 6.85 16.14
C THR A 142 14.10 6.61 15.78
N ALA A 143 14.67 7.47 14.93
CA ALA A 143 16.06 7.34 14.48
C ALA A 143 17.08 7.63 15.58
N ARG A 144 16.81 8.61 16.46
CA ARG A 144 17.79 9.02 17.48
C ARG A 144 17.71 8.24 18.79
N LEU A 145 16.51 7.80 19.19
CA LEU A 145 16.27 7.31 20.54
C LEU A 145 15.69 5.90 20.64
N LEU A 146 14.89 5.47 19.64
CA LEU A 146 14.04 4.29 19.77
C LEU A 146 14.57 3.05 19.05
N LEU A 147 15.30 3.24 17.95
CA LEU A 147 15.89 2.14 17.19
C LEU A 147 17.40 2.02 17.43
N ASP A 148 17.86 0.77 17.31
CA ASP A 148 19.30 0.49 17.28
C ASP A 148 19.96 1.24 16.11
N PRO A 149 21.10 1.91 16.34
CA PRO A 149 21.83 2.63 15.28
C PRO A 149 22.14 1.79 14.03
N GLU A 150 22.34 0.49 14.18
CA GLU A 150 22.57 -0.44 13.06
C GLU A 150 21.34 -0.54 12.15
N ILE A 151 20.15 -0.62 12.73
CA ILE A 151 18.89 -0.64 11.98
C ILE A 151 18.68 0.70 11.26
N VAL A 152 18.92 1.81 11.93
CA VAL A 152 18.80 3.17 11.36
C VAL A 152 19.76 3.33 10.18
N LYS A 153 21.00 2.91 10.34
CA LYS A 153 22.02 2.92 9.26
C LYS A 153 21.56 2.09 8.07
N ALA A 154 21.15 0.85 8.30
CA ALA A 154 20.68 -0.06 7.24
C ALA A 154 19.45 0.51 6.49
N HIS A 155 18.52 1.15 7.22
CA HIS A 155 17.38 1.82 6.65
C HIS A 155 17.79 3.03 5.77
N ASN A 156 18.70 3.85 6.26
CA ASN A 156 19.16 5.05 5.54
C ASN A 156 19.99 4.70 4.29
N GLU A 157 20.77 3.65 4.36
CA GLU A 157 21.56 3.14 3.22
C GLU A 157 20.73 2.34 2.22
N GLY A 158 19.46 2.03 2.54
CA GLY A 158 18.55 1.28 1.67
C GLY A 158 18.84 -0.22 1.59
N LEU A 159 19.51 -0.79 2.58
CA LEU A 159 19.69 -2.24 2.71
C LEU A 159 18.39 -2.92 3.08
N ILE A 160 17.65 -2.27 3.97
CA ILE A 160 16.31 -2.61 4.42
C ILE A 160 15.44 -1.36 4.45
N HIS A 161 14.13 -1.53 4.54
CA HIS A 161 13.21 -0.43 4.83
C HIS A 161 12.40 -0.75 6.08
N PHE A 162 12.55 0.08 7.10
CA PHE A 162 11.72 0.07 8.29
C PHE A 162 10.49 0.92 7.98
N HIS A 163 9.35 0.27 7.71
CA HIS A 163 8.12 0.97 7.31
C HIS A 163 7.54 1.81 8.44
N ASP A 164 6.82 2.88 8.09
CA ASP A 164 5.98 3.67 8.99
C ASP A 164 6.69 4.13 10.27
N SER A 165 7.93 4.60 10.14
CA SER A 165 8.71 5.18 11.25
C SER A 165 8.10 6.49 11.78
N ASP A 166 7.23 7.11 10.97
CA ASP A 166 6.40 8.27 11.30
C ASP A 166 5.31 7.97 12.35
N TYR A 167 4.99 6.70 12.60
CA TYR A 167 4.05 6.24 13.64
C TYR A 167 4.70 5.40 14.74
N PHE A 168 5.97 5.03 14.58
CA PHE A 168 6.66 4.10 15.48
C PHE A 168 6.86 4.62 16.91
N ALA A 169 6.97 5.93 17.09
CA ALA A 169 7.10 6.52 18.43
C ALA A 169 5.86 6.25 19.30
N GLN A 170 4.70 6.06 18.71
CA GLN A 170 3.46 5.67 19.37
C GLN A 170 3.34 4.15 19.47
N HIS A 171 2.50 3.67 20.42
CA HIS A 171 2.18 2.24 20.55
C HIS A 171 1.06 1.85 19.58
N MET A 172 1.32 2.01 18.28
CA MET A 172 0.37 1.73 17.21
C MET A 172 0.85 0.55 16.37
N HIS A 173 -0.09 -0.24 15.88
CA HIS A 173 0.15 -1.35 14.96
C HIS A 173 -0.28 -0.99 13.54
N ASN A 174 -0.05 -1.90 12.59
CA ASN A 174 -0.24 -1.65 11.16
C ASN A 174 -1.71 -1.81 10.74
N CYS A 175 -2.12 -3.00 10.35
CA CYS A 175 -3.40 -3.26 9.68
C CYS A 175 -4.33 -4.15 10.51
N ASP A 176 -5.65 -4.00 10.29
CA ASP A 176 -6.69 -4.67 11.06
C ASP A 176 -7.69 -5.46 10.20
N LEU A 177 -8.15 -6.59 10.71
CA LEU A 177 -9.42 -7.21 10.36
C LEU A 177 -10.43 -6.91 11.46
N VAL A 178 -11.30 -5.94 11.24
CA VAL A 178 -12.26 -5.46 12.22
C VAL A 178 -13.35 -6.50 12.45
N ASN A 179 -13.58 -6.88 13.69
CA ASN A 179 -14.70 -7.77 14.08
C ASN A 179 -16.00 -6.96 14.19
N LEU A 180 -16.48 -6.49 13.04
CA LEU A 180 -17.72 -5.70 12.98
C LEU A 180 -18.92 -6.50 13.47
N GLU A 181 -18.92 -7.81 13.28
CA GLU A 181 -19.98 -8.69 13.80
C GLU A 181 -20.10 -8.59 15.31
N ASP A 182 -19.00 -8.74 16.05
CA ASP A 182 -19.00 -8.65 17.50
C ASP A 182 -19.47 -7.28 17.97
N MET A 183 -18.98 -6.21 17.36
CA MET A 183 -19.33 -4.83 17.73
C MET A 183 -20.81 -4.52 17.50
N LEU A 184 -21.39 -5.00 16.40
CA LEU A 184 -22.80 -4.75 16.08
C LEU A 184 -23.75 -5.66 16.89
N GLN A 185 -23.38 -6.91 17.13
CA GLN A 185 -24.24 -7.84 17.85
C GLN A 185 -24.21 -7.65 19.38
N ASN A 186 -23.05 -7.28 19.93
CA ASN A 186 -22.85 -7.19 21.39
C ASN A 186 -22.73 -5.74 21.88
N GLY A 187 -22.87 -4.76 20.99
CA GLY A 187 -22.64 -3.36 21.29
C GLY A 187 -21.16 -2.99 21.38
N THR A 188 -20.91 -1.69 21.33
CA THR A 188 -19.56 -1.10 21.40
C THR A 188 -19.61 0.24 22.11
N VAL A 189 -18.44 0.88 22.29
CA VAL A 189 -18.36 2.24 22.84
C VAL A 189 -17.55 3.11 21.86
N ILE A 190 -18.11 4.24 21.49
CA ILE A 190 -17.46 5.23 20.62
C ILE A 190 -17.39 6.56 21.37
N SER A 191 -16.18 7.08 21.57
CA SER A 191 -15.95 8.34 22.29
C SER A 191 -16.68 8.42 23.64
N GLY A 192 -16.66 7.32 24.41
CA GLY A 192 -17.32 7.24 25.73
C GLY A 192 -18.83 7.01 25.67
N THR A 193 -19.43 6.93 24.49
CA THR A 193 -20.87 6.69 24.31
C THR A 193 -21.12 5.22 23.98
N TYR A 194 -21.98 4.57 24.75
CA TYR A 194 -22.42 3.20 24.49
C TYR A 194 -23.34 3.15 23.27
N ILE A 195 -23.02 2.28 22.33
CA ILE A 195 -23.80 2.01 21.11
C ILE A 195 -24.33 0.59 21.22
N GLU A 196 -25.65 0.48 21.36
CA GLU A 196 -26.32 -0.82 21.41
C GLU A 196 -26.46 -1.47 20.03
N LYS A 197 -26.90 -2.72 20.01
CA LYS A 197 -27.18 -3.45 18.77
C LYS A 197 -28.16 -2.67 17.88
N PRO A 198 -27.86 -2.46 16.58
CA PRO A 198 -28.75 -1.77 15.67
C PRO A 198 -30.11 -2.46 15.48
N HIS A 199 -31.16 -1.66 15.32
CA HIS A 199 -32.51 -2.13 15.05
C HIS A 199 -32.94 -1.98 13.59
N SER A 200 -32.01 -1.66 12.69
CA SER A 200 -32.22 -1.60 11.24
C SER A 200 -30.91 -1.73 10.48
N PHE A 201 -31.01 -2.07 9.20
CA PHE A 201 -29.86 -2.12 8.30
C PHE A 201 -29.20 -0.75 8.12
N SER A 202 -30.00 0.30 7.92
CA SER A 202 -29.46 1.67 7.75
C SER A 202 -28.73 2.15 9.01
N THR A 203 -29.23 1.85 10.20
CA THR A 203 -28.54 2.16 11.46
C THR A 203 -27.22 1.36 11.57
N ALA A 204 -27.24 0.08 11.22
CA ALA A 204 -26.03 -0.75 11.22
C ALA A 204 -24.96 -0.18 10.27
N CYS A 205 -25.32 0.27 9.08
CA CYS A 205 -24.42 0.91 8.14
C CYS A 205 -23.84 2.22 8.69
N ASN A 206 -24.67 3.04 9.34
CA ASN A 206 -24.21 4.29 9.94
C ASN A 206 -23.20 4.02 11.08
N ILE A 207 -23.51 3.10 11.98
CA ILE A 207 -22.60 2.71 13.07
C ILE A 207 -21.30 2.13 12.49
N ALA A 208 -21.36 1.31 11.45
CA ALA A 208 -20.18 0.78 10.78
C ALA A 208 -19.25 1.89 10.29
N THR A 209 -19.79 2.98 9.73
CA THR A 209 -18.95 4.12 9.28
C THR A 209 -18.28 4.85 10.44
N GLN A 210 -18.95 4.96 11.59
CA GLN A 210 -18.36 5.54 12.80
C GLN A 210 -17.24 4.65 13.36
N ILE A 211 -17.44 3.34 13.35
CA ILE A 211 -16.41 2.37 13.73
C ILE A 211 -15.19 2.49 12.82
N ILE A 212 -15.40 2.53 11.50
CA ILE A 212 -14.35 2.70 10.49
C ILE A 212 -13.51 3.94 10.79
N ALA A 213 -14.15 5.08 11.07
CA ALA A 213 -13.47 6.34 11.38
C ALA A 213 -12.63 6.25 12.65
N GLN A 214 -13.16 5.64 13.70
CA GLN A 214 -12.46 5.47 14.98
C GLN A 214 -11.28 4.49 14.86
N VAL A 215 -11.46 3.37 14.17
CA VAL A 215 -10.37 2.41 13.92
C VAL A 215 -9.25 3.07 13.10
N ALA A 216 -9.59 3.76 12.02
CA ALA A 216 -8.62 4.45 11.17
C ALA A 216 -7.81 5.52 11.92
N SER A 217 -8.33 6.06 13.01
CA SER A 217 -7.63 7.05 13.85
C SER A 217 -6.74 6.43 14.94
N ASN A 218 -6.76 5.12 15.10
CA ASN A 218 -6.05 4.40 16.18
C ASN A 218 -5.05 3.34 15.67
N GLN A 219 -4.85 3.27 14.37
CA GLN A 219 -3.83 2.44 13.71
C GLN A 219 -3.31 3.18 12.48
N TYR A 220 -2.17 2.78 11.92
CA TYR A 220 -1.56 3.52 10.81
C TYR A 220 -1.67 2.84 9.43
N GLY A 221 -2.13 1.61 9.37
CA GLY A 221 -2.33 0.88 8.12
C GLY A 221 -3.77 0.90 7.62
N GLY A 222 -4.13 -0.13 6.88
CA GLY A 222 -5.48 -0.35 6.39
C GLY A 222 -6.33 -1.20 7.32
N GLN A 223 -7.64 -1.09 7.17
CA GLN A 223 -8.59 -1.94 7.86
C GLN A 223 -9.50 -2.63 6.86
N SER A 224 -10.07 -3.77 7.24
CA SER A 224 -11.04 -4.48 6.42
C SER A 224 -12.27 -4.85 7.23
N ILE A 225 -13.43 -4.71 6.60
CA ILE A 225 -14.73 -5.17 7.12
C ILE A 225 -15.35 -6.14 6.12
N SER A 226 -16.24 -7.02 6.61
CA SER A 226 -17.05 -7.88 5.76
C SER A 226 -18.49 -7.39 5.69
N LEU A 227 -19.06 -7.35 4.49
CA LEU A 227 -20.48 -7.07 4.29
C LEU A 227 -21.38 -8.16 4.90
N THR A 228 -20.85 -9.36 5.10
CA THR A 228 -21.57 -10.44 5.77
C THR A 228 -22.00 -10.05 7.19
N HIS A 229 -21.22 -9.22 7.87
CA HIS A 229 -21.55 -8.74 9.21
C HIS A 229 -22.73 -7.76 9.25
N LEU A 230 -23.11 -7.19 8.12
CA LEU A 230 -24.29 -6.33 7.96
C LEU A 230 -25.53 -7.12 7.51
N ALA A 231 -25.34 -8.27 6.88
CA ALA A 231 -26.45 -9.05 6.31
C ALA A 231 -27.56 -9.44 7.32
N PRO A 232 -27.28 -9.79 8.59
CA PRO A 232 -28.31 -10.08 9.57
C PRO A 232 -29.31 -8.94 9.80
N PHE A 233 -28.86 -7.69 9.62
CA PHE A 233 -29.69 -6.51 9.82
C PHE A 233 -30.66 -6.26 8.67
N VAL A 234 -30.48 -6.89 7.52
CA VAL A 234 -31.46 -6.91 6.43
C VAL A 234 -32.74 -7.62 6.89
N ASP A 235 -32.62 -8.75 7.54
CA ASP A 235 -33.80 -9.47 8.08
C ASP A 235 -34.47 -8.71 9.22
N VAL A 236 -33.69 -8.02 10.07
CA VAL A 236 -34.24 -7.12 11.10
C VAL A 236 -35.08 -6.02 10.46
N SER A 237 -34.57 -5.35 9.43
CA SER A 237 -35.32 -4.34 8.68
C SER A 237 -36.53 -4.92 7.95
N ARG A 238 -36.41 -6.10 7.35
CA ARG A 238 -37.53 -6.77 6.67
C ARG A 238 -38.70 -6.98 7.61
N LYS A 239 -38.45 -7.53 8.81
CA LYS A 239 -39.48 -7.76 9.82
C LYS A 239 -40.11 -6.46 10.31
N LYS A 240 -39.29 -5.43 10.53
CA LYS A 240 -39.77 -4.12 10.94
C LYS A 240 -40.67 -3.48 9.88
N ILE A 241 -40.23 -3.45 8.63
CA ILE A 241 -40.98 -2.91 7.51
C ILE A 241 -42.28 -3.71 7.28
N ALA A 242 -42.25 -5.03 7.41
CA ALA A 242 -43.43 -5.88 7.29
C ALA A 242 -44.49 -5.53 8.36
N ALA A 243 -44.07 -5.30 9.60
CA ALA A 243 -44.96 -4.89 10.68
C ALA A 243 -45.55 -3.48 10.44
N GLU A 244 -44.74 -2.55 9.94
CA GLU A 244 -45.18 -1.21 9.58
C GLU A 244 -46.21 -1.25 8.44
N VAL A 245 -45.97 -2.02 7.37
CA VAL A 245 -46.89 -2.19 6.24
C VAL A 245 -48.20 -2.84 6.69
N GLU A 246 -48.13 -3.85 7.55
CA GLU A 246 -49.33 -4.49 8.07
C GLU A 246 -50.21 -3.49 8.86
N ALA A 247 -49.58 -2.69 9.74
CA ALA A 247 -50.29 -1.69 10.54
C ALA A 247 -50.88 -0.55 9.64
N GLU A 248 -50.12 -0.08 8.63
CA GLU A 248 -50.57 0.96 7.72
C GLU A 248 -51.71 0.49 6.81
N MET A 249 -51.75 -0.79 6.47
CA MET A 249 -52.76 -1.38 5.56
C MET A 249 -53.93 -2.03 6.31
N GLU A 250 -53.96 -1.90 7.63
CA GLU A 250 -55.07 -2.43 8.44
C GLU A 250 -56.39 -1.78 8.01
N GLY A 251 -57.38 -2.61 7.72
CA GLY A 251 -58.69 -2.14 7.24
C GLY A 251 -58.77 -1.73 5.77
N LEU A 252 -57.66 -1.83 5.01
CA LEU A 252 -57.61 -1.60 3.57
C LEU A 252 -57.68 -2.92 2.79
N ASP A 253 -58.34 -2.91 1.63
CA ASP A 253 -58.44 -4.08 0.74
C ASP A 253 -57.14 -4.19 -0.09
N VAL A 254 -56.06 -4.69 0.55
CA VAL A 254 -54.76 -4.91 -0.05
C VAL A 254 -54.37 -6.39 0.05
N THR A 255 -54.07 -7.00 -1.10
CA THR A 255 -53.72 -8.42 -1.14
C THR A 255 -52.36 -8.72 -0.43
N PRO A 256 -52.18 -9.91 0.11
CA PRO A 256 -50.91 -10.32 0.71
C PRO A 256 -49.70 -10.18 -0.24
N GLU A 257 -49.89 -10.49 -1.53
CA GLU A 257 -48.87 -10.33 -2.57
C GLU A 257 -48.45 -8.87 -2.73
N ARG A 258 -49.43 -7.97 -2.74
CA ARG A 258 -49.16 -6.52 -2.83
C ARG A 258 -48.46 -5.97 -1.59
N LYS A 259 -48.84 -6.45 -0.39
CA LYS A 259 -48.12 -6.12 0.85
C LYS A 259 -46.67 -6.55 0.75
N LYS A 260 -46.40 -7.79 0.29
CA LYS A 260 -45.04 -8.33 0.11
C LYS A 260 -44.23 -7.50 -0.88
N GLU A 261 -44.80 -7.10 -2.02
CA GLU A 261 -44.14 -6.21 -2.99
C GLU A 261 -43.74 -4.86 -2.35
N ILE A 262 -44.61 -4.30 -1.52
CA ILE A 262 -44.35 -3.02 -0.83
C ILE A 262 -43.17 -3.21 0.16
N VAL A 263 -43.17 -4.29 0.93
CA VAL A 263 -42.11 -4.63 1.87
C VAL A 263 -40.77 -4.75 1.13
N GLU A 264 -40.74 -5.54 0.05
CA GLU A 264 -39.48 -5.74 -0.73
C GLU A 264 -38.98 -4.44 -1.34
N ARG A 265 -39.85 -3.60 -1.87
CA ARG A 265 -39.49 -2.28 -2.43
C ARG A 265 -38.90 -1.36 -1.34
N ARG A 266 -39.55 -1.28 -0.16
CA ARG A 266 -39.07 -0.48 0.97
C ARG A 266 -37.74 -0.98 1.47
N LEU A 267 -37.57 -2.30 1.59
CA LEU A 267 -36.33 -2.94 2.00
C LEU A 267 -35.17 -2.63 1.02
N ARG A 268 -35.42 -2.75 -0.28
CA ARG A 268 -34.45 -2.39 -1.31
C ARG A 268 -34.03 -0.92 -1.22
N ASN A 269 -34.97 -0.02 -0.97
CA ASN A 269 -34.67 1.40 -0.76
C ASN A 269 -33.82 1.64 0.50
N GLU A 270 -34.07 0.90 1.58
CA GLU A 270 -33.26 1.00 2.79
C GLU A 270 -31.84 0.49 2.57
N ILE A 271 -31.69 -0.64 1.88
CA ILE A 271 -30.38 -1.18 1.53
C ILE A 271 -29.60 -0.19 0.66
N ASN A 272 -30.24 0.40 -0.35
CA ASN A 272 -29.64 1.42 -1.20
C ASN A 272 -29.10 2.61 -0.36
N ARG A 273 -29.90 3.13 0.56
CA ARG A 273 -29.51 4.24 1.43
C ARG A 273 -28.38 3.85 2.40
N GLY A 274 -28.45 2.66 2.98
CA GLY A 274 -27.40 2.15 3.87
C GLY A 274 -26.05 2.00 3.18
N VAL A 275 -26.03 1.41 1.99
CA VAL A 275 -24.83 1.27 1.16
C VAL A 275 -24.30 2.65 0.73
N GLN A 276 -25.20 3.56 0.34
CA GLN A 276 -24.82 4.93 0.02
C GLN A 276 -24.18 5.66 1.20
N THR A 277 -24.70 5.44 2.42
CA THR A 277 -24.11 5.99 3.64
C THR A 277 -22.67 5.53 3.81
N ILE A 278 -22.39 4.23 3.65
CA ILE A 278 -21.03 3.71 3.73
C ILE A 278 -20.13 4.36 2.68
N GLN A 279 -20.57 4.38 1.42
CA GLN A 279 -19.75 4.91 0.32
C GLN A 279 -19.40 6.38 0.52
N TYR A 280 -20.39 7.23 0.83
CA TYR A 280 -20.16 8.68 0.97
C TYR A 280 -19.46 9.06 2.27
N GLN A 281 -19.76 8.39 3.38
CA GLN A 281 -19.05 8.63 4.63
C GLN A 281 -17.56 8.32 4.51
N VAL A 282 -17.20 7.20 3.87
CA VAL A 282 -15.79 6.83 3.66
C VAL A 282 -15.03 7.89 2.86
N VAL A 283 -15.61 8.41 1.78
CA VAL A 283 -14.90 9.39 0.92
C VAL A 283 -14.93 10.81 1.46
N THR A 284 -15.86 11.15 2.34
CA THR A 284 -16.01 12.49 2.91
C THR A 284 -15.39 12.65 4.30
N LEU A 285 -15.05 11.54 4.97
CA LEU A 285 -14.35 11.56 6.26
C LEU A 285 -12.86 11.84 6.07
N MET A 286 -12.34 12.73 6.90
CA MET A 286 -10.91 12.89 7.10
C MET A 286 -10.56 12.40 8.50
N THR A 287 -9.71 11.39 8.58
CA THR A 287 -9.23 10.83 9.84
C THR A 287 -8.06 11.65 10.39
N THR A 288 -7.61 11.30 11.58
CA THR A 288 -6.41 11.93 12.18
C THR A 288 -5.14 11.72 11.34
N ASN A 289 -5.14 10.73 10.45
CA ASN A 289 -4.02 10.45 9.53
C ASN A 289 -4.05 11.33 8.26
N GLY A 290 -4.88 12.37 8.23
CA GLY A 290 -4.91 13.35 7.15
C GLY A 290 -5.44 12.83 5.80
N GLN A 291 -6.16 11.72 5.78
CA GLN A 291 -6.79 11.14 4.58
C GLN A 291 -8.13 10.47 4.91
N ALA A 292 -8.86 10.09 3.87
CA ALA A 292 -10.01 9.20 4.02
C ALA A 292 -9.58 7.87 4.66
N PRO A 293 -10.47 7.18 5.41
CA PRO A 293 -10.15 5.89 5.98
C PRO A 293 -9.65 4.92 4.93
N PHE A 294 -8.50 4.28 5.17
CA PHE A 294 -7.97 3.23 4.31
C PHE A 294 -8.73 1.94 4.60
N ILE A 295 -9.91 1.80 3.98
CA ILE A 295 -10.87 0.72 4.23
C ILE A 295 -11.01 -0.20 3.03
N THR A 296 -10.99 -1.50 3.31
CA THR A 296 -11.31 -2.57 2.37
C THR A 296 -12.64 -3.22 2.76
N VAL A 297 -13.52 -3.39 1.80
CA VAL A 297 -14.83 -4.03 1.97
C VAL A 297 -14.81 -5.39 1.29
N PHE A 298 -15.03 -6.44 2.07
CA PHE A 298 -15.01 -7.81 1.65
C PHE A 298 -16.40 -8.31 1.27
N MET A 299 -16.51 -8.87 0.08
CA MET A 299 -17.76 -9.33 -0.53
C MET A 299 -17.64 -10.84 -0.83
N TYR A 300 -18.04 -11.67 0.13
CA TYR A 300 -17.89 -13.11 0.09
C TYR A 300 -19.19 -13.84 0.48
N LEU A 301 -19.90 -14.39 -0.51
CA LEU A 301 -21.16 -15.09 -0.29
C LEU A 301 -21.01 -16.35 0.56
N GLY A 302 -19.90 -17.08 0.40
CA GLY A 302 -19.60 -18.30 1.16
C GLY A 302 -19.38 -18.09 2.67
N GLU A 303 -19.29 -16.85 3.14
CA GLU A 303 -19.20 -16.49 4.56
C GLU A 303 -20.59 -16.50 5.25
N ALA A 304 -21.67 -16.43 4.47
CA ALA A 304 -23.03 -16.45 5.00
C ALA A 304 -23.36 -17.78 5.69
N ARG A 305 -24.10 -17.72 6.81
CA ARG A 305 -24.39 -18.87 7.69
C ARG A 305 -25.55 -19.72 7.21
N ASN A 306 -26.44 -19.15 6.42
CA ASN A 306 -27.64 -19.82 5.94
C ASN A 306 -28.08 -19.22 4.59
N PRO A 307 -29.00 -19.92 3.85
CA PRO A 307 -29.43 -19.46 2.54
C PRO A 307 -30.09 -18.08 2.52
N GLN A 308 -30.84 -17.70 3.57
CA GLN A 308 -31.48 -16.40 3.65
C GLN A 308 -30.46 -15.27 3.84
N GLU A 309 -29.49 -15.48 4.73
CA GLU A 309 -28.38 -14.53 4.92
C GLU A 309 -27.54 -14.38 3.67
N LYS A 310 -27.31 -15.47 2.92
CA LYS A 310 -26.63 -15.46 1.62
C LYS A 310 -27.40 -14.65 0.58
N ALA A 311 -28.69 -14.82 0.48
CA ALA A 311 -29.54 -14.05 -0.42
C ALA A 311 -29.56 -12.56 -0.05
N ASP A 312 -29.63 -12.24 1.23
CA ASP A 312 -29.60 -10.86 1.72
C ASP A 312 -28.22 -10.21 1.47
N LEU A 313 -27.14 -10.95 1.71
CA LEU A 313 -25.78 -10.52 1.39
C LEU A 313 -25.60 -10.25 -0.10
N ALA A 314 -26.17 -11.08 -0.98
CA ALA A 314 -26.14 -10.88 -2.41
C ALA A 314 -26.77 -9.55 -2.83
N ILE A 315 -27.86 -9.12 -2.17
CA ILE A 315 -28.48 -7.82 -2.41
C ILE A 315 -27.54 -6.67 -2.00
N ILE A 316 -26.89 -6.79 -0.85
CA ILE A 316 -25.92 -5.78 -0.37
C ILE A 316 -24.73 -5.68 -1.33
N ILE A 317 -24.20 -6.80 -1.78
CA ILE A 317 -23.08 -6.85 -2.75
C ILE A 317 -23.51 -6.22 -4.07
N GLU A 318 -24.67 -6.59 -4.59
CA GLU A 318 -25.20 -6.02 -5.83
C GLU A 318 -25.29 -4.48 -5.74
N GLU A 319 -25.86 -3.97 -4.67
CA GLU A 319 -26.02 -2.53 -4.45
C GLU A 319 -24.67 -1.83 -4.30
N THR A 320 -23.75 -2.43 -3.58
CA THR A 320 -22.39 -1.90 -3.41
C THR A 320 -21.66 -1.77 -4.75
N ILE A 321 -21.73 -2.79 -5.59
CA ILE A 321 -21.10 -2.76 -6.92
C ILE A 321 -21.80 -1.77 -7.84
N ARG A 322 -23.13 -1.69 -7.82
CA ARG A 322 -23.90 -0.71 -8.63
C ARG A 322 -23.52 0.72 -8.29
N GLN A 323 -23.43 1.06 -7.02
CA GLN A 323 -23.04 2.40 -6.59
C GLN A 323 -21.59 2.70 -6.92
N ARG A 324 -20.70 1.72 -6.81
CA ARG A 324 -19.31 1.90 -7.24
C ARG A 324 -19.18 2.06 -8.74
N TYR A 325 -19.96 1.34 -9.53
CA TYR A 325 -20.03 1.53 -10.99
C TYR A 325 -20.43 2.95 -11.36
N GLN A 326 -21.39 3.53 -10.66
CA GLN A 326 -21.76 4.94 -10.80
C GLN A 326 -20.59 5.87 -10.42
N GLY A 327 -19.87 5.58 -9.35
CA GLY A 327 -18.80 6.40 -8.80
C GLY A 327 -19.32 7.46 -7.82
N VAL A 328 -18.50 8.49 -7.60
CA VAL A 328 -18.84 9.65 -6.78
C VAL A 328 -18.65 10.93 -7.59
N LYS A 329 -19.42 11.98 -7.28
CA LYS A 329 -19.23 13.28 -7.92
C LYS A 329 -18.09 14.05 -7.26
N ASN A 330 -17.19 14.57 -8.08
CA ASN A 330 -16.20 15.53 -7.64
C ASN A 330 -16.80 16.93 -7.47
N GLU A 331 -16.00 17.91 -7.11
CA GLU A 331 -16.39 19.32 -6.94
C GLU A 331 -16.99 19.96 -8.20
N ALA A 332 -16.62 19.47 -9.38
CA ALA A 332 -17.18 19.92 -10.67
C ALA A 332 -18.48 19.20 -11.05
N GLY A 333 -19.00 18.31 -10.18
CA GLY A 333 -20.21 17.53 -10.43
C GLY A 333 -20.03 16.36 -11.39
N VAL A 334 -18.80 15.97 -11.70
CA VAL A 334 -18.47 14.87 -12.61
C VAL A 334 -18.31 13.58 -11.82
N TRP A 335 -18.86 12.49 -12.36
CA TRP A 335 -18.72 11.15 -11.77
C TRP A 335 -17.30 10.60 -11.98
N ILE A 336 -16.55 10.42 -10.90
CA ILE A 336 -15.20 9.91 -10.90
C ILE A 336 -15.07 8.61 -10.08
N THR A 337 -13.93 7.93 -10.23
CA THR A 337 -13.58 6.75 -9.44
C THR A 337 -12.97 7.21 -8.11
N PRO A 338 -13.59 6.92 -6.95
CA PRO A 338 -12.99 7.19 -5.65
C PRO A 338 -11.89 6.18 -5.32
N ALA A 339 -10.89 6.60 -4.54
CA ALA A 339 -9.83 5.70 -4.08
C ALA A 339 -10.35 4.64 -3.09
N PHE A 340 -11.30 5.03 -2.23
CA PHE A 340 -11.88 4.17 -1.18
C PHE A 340 -13.41 4.21 -1.19
N PRO A 341 -14.06 3.18 -0.62
CA PRO A 341 -13.50 1.92 -0.11
C PRO A 341 -12.89 1.07 -1.23
N LYS A 342 -11.83 0.33 -0.92
CA LYS A 342 -11.38 -0.76 -1.78
C LYS A 342 -12.40 -1.89 -1.71
N LEU A 343 -12.75 -2.49 -2.83
CA LEU A 343 -13.70 -3.59 -2.92
C LEU A 343 -12.98 -4.88 -3.30
N ILE A 344 -13.26 -5.95 -2.58
CA ILE A 344 -12.78 -7.30 -2.88
C ILE A 344 -13.97 -8.21 -3.09
N TYR A 345 -14.03 -8.83 -4.26
CA TYR A 345 -15.06 -9.78 -4.64
C TYR A 345 -14.48 -11.19 -4.72
N VAL A 346 -15.06 -12.12 -3.98
CA VAL A 346 -14.62 -13.52 -4.00
C VAL A 346 -15.29 -14.25 -5.16
N LEU A 347 -14.46 -14.86 -5.99
CA LEU A 347 -14.89 -15.75 -7.07
C LEU A 347 -15.14 -17.14 -6.47
N GLU A 348 -16.37 -17.62 -6.62
CA GLU A 348 -16.88 -18.85 -6.00
C GLU A 348 -17.48 -19.78 -7.07
N GLU A 349 -17.67 -21.04 -6.72
CA GLU A 349 -18.23 -22.03 -7.65
C GLU A 349 -19.62 -21.62 -8.15
N ASP A 350 -20.43 -21.00 -7.31
CA ASP A 350 -21.81 -20.59 -7.62
C ASP A 350 -21.95 -19.19 -8.24
N ASN A 351 -20.83 -18.51 -8.53
CA ASN A 351 -20.85 -17.20 -9.17
C ASN A 351 -19.93 -17.05 -10.38
N ILE A 352 -18.99 -17.97 -10.61
CA ILE A 352 -17.96 -17.80 -11.66
C ILE A 352 -18.36 -18.32 -13.05
N ARG A 353 -19.31 -19.22 -13.12
CA ARG A 353 -19.72 -19.86 -14.39
C ARG A 353 -21.14 -19.44 -14.80
N PRO A 354 -21.43 -19.27 -16.10
CA PRO A 354 -22.78 -19.06 -16.58
C PRO A 354 -23.75 -20.15 -16.10
N GLY A 355 -24.98 -19.74 -15.74
CA GLY A 355 -26.01 -20.64 -15.27
C GLY A 355 -25.96 -20.94 -13.77
N THR A 356 -24.97 -20.45 -13.03
CA THR A 356 -24.92 -20.52 -11.57
C THR A 356 -25.79 -19.43 -10.92
N PRO A 357 -26.27 -19.63 -9.69
CA PRO A 357 -27.26 -18.73 -9.06
C PRO A 357 -26.80 -17.27 -8.92
N TYR A 358 -25.53 -17.02 -8.73
CA TYR A 358 -24.97 -15.68 -8.46
C TYR A 358 -24.04 -15.17 -9.55
N TYR A 359 -24.02 -15.81 -10.72
CA TYR A 359 -23.22 -15.37 -11.87
C TYR A 359 -23.49 -13.92 -12.28
N TYR A 360 -24.73 -13.45 -12.13
CA TYR A 360 -25.10 -12.05 -12.43
C TYR A 360 -24.28 -11.02 -11.60
N LEU A 361 -23.86 -11.38 -10.39
CA LEU A 361 -22.99 -10.52 -9.57
C LEU A 361 -21.58 -10.43 -10.18
N THR A 362 -21.06 -11.52 -10.71
CA THR A 362 -19.76 -11.53 -11.39
C THR A 362 -19.79 -10.71 -12.69
N GLU A 363 -20.88 -10.78 -13.46
CA GLU A 363 -21.08 -9.92 -14.63
C GLU A 363 -21.11 -8.44 -14.25
N LEU A 364 -21.81 -8.10 -13.16
CA LEU A 364 -21.86 -6.74 -12.64
C LEU A 364 -20.49 -6.27 -12.12
N ALA A 365 -19.76 -7.14 -11.43
CA ALA A 365 -18.40 -6.90 -10.97
C ALA A 365 -17.44 -6.64 -12.16
N ALA A 366 -17.53 -7.45 -13.22
CA ALA A 366 -16.75 -7.28 -14.45
C ALA A 366 -17.00 -5.91 -15.10
N LYS A 367 -18.27 -5.47 -15.20
CA LYS A 367 -18.63 -4.13 -15.69
C LYS A 367 -18.01 -3.04 -14.82
N CYS A 368 -18.10 -3.19 -13.51
CA CYS A 368 -17.52 -2.23 -12.57
C CYS A 368 -16.00 -2.16 -12.70
N THR A 369 -15.32 -3.28 -12.78
CA THR A 369 -13.86 -3.35 -12.98
C THR A 369 -13.45 -2.68 -14.28
N ALA A 370 -14.14 -2.92 -15.37
CA ALA A 370 -13.84 -2.32 -16.66
C ALA A 370 -13.91 -0.80 -16.66
N LYS A 371 -14.79 -0.21 -15.85
CA LYS A 371 -14.99 1.24 -15.74
C LYS A 371 -14.26 1.89 -14.57
N ARG A 372 -14.18 1.21 -13.42
CA ARG A 372 -13.75 1.79 -12.13
C ARG A 372 -12.55 1.11 -11.49
N MET A 373 -11.90 0.16 -12.15
CA MET A 373 -10.74 -0.58 -11.66
C MET A 373 -10.99 -1.46 -10.42
N VAL A 374 -12.17 -1.53 -9.93
CA VAL A 374 -12.58 -2.36 -8.77
C VAL A 374 -13.87 -3.08 -9.11
N PRO A 375 -14.16 -4.20 -8.46
CA PRO A 375 -13.44 -4.85 -7.35
C PRO A 375 -12.15 -5.56 -7.78
N ASP A 376 -11.31 -5.89 -6.77
CA ASP A 376 -10.26 -6.89 -6.88
C ASP A 376 -10.86 -8.28 -6.65
N TYR A 377 -10.14 -9.33 -7.04
CA TYR A 377 -10.68 -10.68 -7.05
C TYR A 377 -9.83 -11.65 -6.23
N ILE A 378 -10.48 -12.37 -5.34
CA ILE A 378 -9.91 -13.53 -4.63
C ILE A 378 -10.57 -14.79 -5.17
N SER A 379 -9.77 -15.81 -5.50
CA SER A 379 -10.26 -17.14 -5.84
C SER A 379 -10.51 -17.93 -4.57
N GLU A 380 -11.75 -18.30 -4.28
CA GLU A 380 -12.10 -19.21 -3.20
C GLU A 380 -11.36 -20.55 -3.35
N LYS A 381 -11.41 -21.12 -4.54
CA LYS A 381 -10.75 -22.40 -4.84
C LYS A 381 -9.27 -22.39 -4.47
N LYS A 382 -8.52 -21.34 -4.88
CA LYS A 382 -7.09 -21.24 -4.60
C LYS A 382 -6.79 -20.83 -3.16
N MET A 383 -7.60 -19.99 -2.57
CA MET A 383 -7.47 -19.62 -1.16
C MET A 383 -7.66 -20.82 -0.24
N LEU A 384 -8.68 -21.65 -0.49
CA LEU A 384 -8.94 -22.87 0.29
C LEU A 384 -7.78 -23.87 0.15
N GLU A 385 -7.21 -24.04 -1.06
CA GLU A 385 -6.03 -24.89 -1.28
C GLU A 385 -4.81 -24.43 -0.47
N LEU A 386 -4.63 -23.13 -0.29
CA LEU A 386 -3.41 -22.54 0.30
C LEU A 386 -3.51 -22.26 1.79
N LYS A 387 -4.70 -21.92 2.28
CA LYS A 387 -4.88 -21.36 3.62
C LYS A 387 -5.84 -22.14 4.53
N VAL A 388 -6.54 -23.12 4.00
CA VAL A 388 -7.41 -23.98 4.81
C VAL A 388 -6.70 -25.29 5.13
N ASP A 389 -6.89 -25.80 6.35
CA ASP A 389 -6.25 -27.03 6.78
C ASP A 389 -6.77 -28.25 5.98
N LYS A 390 -6.03 -29.36 6.06
CA LYS A 390 -6.37 -30.62 5.36
C LYS A 390 -7.71 -31.25 5.80
N LYS A 391 -8.32 -30.73 6.86
CA LYS A 391 -9.63 -31.21 7.35
C LYS A 391 -10.80 -30.50 6.66
N GLY A 392 -10.53 -29.50 5.82
CA GLY A 392 -11.55 -28.79 5.06
C GLY A 392 -12.47 -27.88 5.88
N GLU A 393 -12.10 -27.59 7.13
CA GLU A 393 -12.82 -26.61 7.95
C GLU A 393 -12.25 -25.21 7.69
N GLY A 394 -13.12 -24.28 7.29
CA GLY A 394 -12.77 -22.88 7.09
C GLY A 394 -13.27 -22.31 5.77
N HIS A 395 -13.04 -21.02 5.61
CA HIS A 395 -13.40 -20.27 4.40
C HIS A 395 -12.31 -19.26 4.04
N CYS A 396 -12.52 -18.43 3.01
CA CYS A 396 -11.54 -17.43 2.58
C CYS A 396 -11.24 -16.42 3.67
N TYR A 397 -9.98 -15.99 3.70
CA TYR A 397 -9.53 -14.79 4.40
C TYR A 397 -9.68 -13.57 3.50
N THR A 398 -10.01 -12.42 4.08
CA THR A 398 -9.80 -11.14 3.40
C THR A 398 -8.38 -10.63 3.65
N CYS A 399 -7.88 -9.76 2.76
CA CYS A 399 -6.68 -9.00 3.09
C CYS A 399 -7.00 -7.84 4.05
N MET A 400 -6.00 -7.45 4.82
CA MET A 400 -6.01 -6.20 5.59
C MET A 400 -5.47 -5.08 4.67
N GLY A 401 -6.24 -4.02 4.50
CA GLY A 401 -5.85 -2.91 3.64
C GLY A 401 -5.60 -3.36 2.20
N CYS A 402 -4.34 -3.25 1.72
CA CYS A 402 -4.02 -3.52 0.31
C CYS A 402 -3.97 -5.01 -0.03
N ARG A 403 -3.11 -5.78 0.65
CA ARG A 403 -2.84 -7.18 0.31
C ARG A 403 -2.17 -7.98 1.44
N SER A 404 -2.17 -7.48 2.67
CA SER A 404 -1.66 -8.21 3.83
C SER A 404 -2.65 -9.28 4.25
N PHE A 405 -2.23 -10.53 4.30
CA PHE A 405 -3.05 -11.64 4.79
C PHE A 405 -2.52 -12.15 6.12
N LEU A 406 -3.44 -12.45 7.02
CA LEU A 406 -3.13 -13.21 8.21
C LEU A 406 -2.86 -14.67 7.86
N THR A 407 -2.00 -15.31 8.62
CA THR A 407 -1.86 -16.77 8.57
C THR A 407 -3.04 -17.45 9.29
N PRO A 408 -3.38 -18.69 8.91
CA PRO A 408 -4.42 -19.43 9.59
C PRO A 408 -4.18 -19.50 11.10
N TYR A 409 -5.23 -19.27 11.88
CA TYR A 409 -5.20 -19.30 13.35
C TYR A 409 -6.47 -19.93 13.89
N VAL A 410 -6.32 -20.85 14.82
CA VAL A 410 -7.41 -21.48 15.55
C VAL A 410 -7.44 -20.91 16.95
N ASP A 411 -8.57 -20.32 17.31
CA ASP A 411 -8.78 -19.78 18.65
C ASP A 411 -8.76 -20.92 19.68
N PRO A 412 -7.86 -20.89 20.66
CA PRO A 412 -7.73 -21.97 21.65
C PRO A 412 -8.95 -22.09 22.59
N GLU A 413 -9.74 -21.02 22.74
CA GLU A 413 -10.92 -21.04 23.59
C GLU A 413 -12.12 -21.71 22.88
N THR A 414 -12.28 -21.46 21.59
CA THR A 414 -13.41 -21.97 20.80
C THR A 414 -13.10 -23.21 19.98
N GLY A 415 -11.82 -23.48 19.74
CA GLY A 415 -11.36 -24.55 18.85
C GLY A 415 -11.69 -24.31 17.36
N LYS A 416 -12.10 -23.09 16.99
CA LYS A 416 -12.53 -22.74 15.64
C LYS A 416 -11.54 -21.77 14.97
N PRO A 417 -11.44 -21.76 13.63
CA PRO A 417 -10.70 -20.76 12.91
C PRO A 417 -11.22 -19.34 13.21
N LYS A 418 -10.31 -18.40 13.46
CA LYS A 418 -10.62 -16.99 13.71
C LYS A 418 -10.15 -16.14 12.54
N TYR A 419 -11.06 -15.41 11.93
CA TYR A 419 -10.79 -14.56 10.75
C TYR A 419 -10.72 -13.08 11.11
N TYR A 420 -11.62 -12.59 11.96
CA TYR A 420 -11.75 -11.19 12.34
C TYR A 420 -11.30 -10.94 13.78
N GLY A 421 -11.11 -9.69 14.14
CA GLY A 421 -10.55 -9.31 15.43
C GLY A 421 -9.08 -9.66 15.54
N ARG A 422 -8.34 -9.60 14.41
CA ARG A 422 -6.91 -9.90 14.31
C ARG A 422 -6.19 -8.79 13.59
N PHE A 423 -4.87 -8.72 13.69
CA PHE A 423 -4.10 -7.60 13.18
C PHE A 423 -2.66 -7.96 12.79
N ASN A 424 -1.99 -7.05 12.08
CA ASN A 424 -0.57 -7.11 11.76
C ASN A 424 0.20 -6.10 12.61
N GLN A 425 1.30 -6.53 13.24
CA GLN A 425 2.11 -5.70 14.12
C GLN A 425 2.97 -4.68 13.38
N GLY A 426 3.38 -4.98 12.16
CA GLY A 426 4.22 -4.13 11.33
C GLY A 426 5.05 -4.88 10.31
N VAL A 427 5.79 -4.12 9.51
CA VAL A 427 6.53 -4.62 8.34
C VAL A 427 7.95 -4.07 8.32
N VAL A 428 8.90 -4.90 7.88
CA VAL A 428 10.25 -4.50 7.47
C VAL A 428 10.55 -5.17 6.13
N THR A 429 11.04 -4.42 5.16
CA THR A 429 11.30 -4.93 3.80
C THR A 429 12.79 -5.03 3.50
N ILE A 430 13.23 -6.17 2.97
CA ILE A 430 14.59 -6.36 2.48
C ILE A 430 14.72 -5.90 1.03
N ASN A 431 15.87 -5.26 0.70
CA ASN A 431 16.24 -4.91 -0.66
C ASN A 431 17.05 -6.05 -1.29
N LEU A 432 16.41 -6.90 -2.08
CA LEU A 432 17.07 -8.02 -2.73
C LEU A 432 18.09 -7.58 -3.80
N VAL A 433 17.89 -6.42 -4.41
CA VAL A 433 18.81 -5.87 -5.41
C VAL A 433 20.14 -5.49 -4.78
N ASP A 434 20.10 -4.88 -3.59
CA ASP A 434 21.32 -4.55 -2.84
C ASP A 434 22.11 -5.81 -2.45
N VAL A 435 21.43 -6.87 -2.03
CA VAL A 435 22.06 -8.18 -1.75
C VAL A 435 22.81 -8.69 -2.98
N ALA A 436 22.15 -8.68 -4.14
CA ALA A 436 22.73 -9.15 -5.40
C ALA A 436 23.94 -8.31 -5.82
N LEU A 437 23.79 -6.99 -5.85
CA LEU A 437 24.88 -6.07 -6.24
C LEU A 437 26.09 -6.15 -5.29
N SER A 438 25.83 -6.26 -3.98
CA SER A 438 26.87 -6.42 -2.96
C SER A 438 27.65 -7.71 -3.10
N SER A 439 27.04 -8.76 -3.67
CA SER A 439 27.72 -10.04 -3.94
C SER A 439 28.69 -10.00 -5.13
N GLY A 440 28.55 -8.98 -6.00
CA GLY A 440 29.32 -8.90 -7.25
C GLY A 440 29.03 -10.04 -8.23
N GLY A 441 27.86 -10.69 -8.13
CA GLY A 441 27.47 -11.84 -8.97
C GLY A 441 27.98 -13.20 -8.49
N ASN A 442 28.63 -13.25 -7.35
CA ASN A 442 29.08 -14.50 -6.74
C ASN A 442 27.98 -15.12 -5.88
N PHE A 443 27.53 -16.35 -6.21
CA PHE A 443 26.41 -17.01 -5.53
C PHE A 443 26.71 -17.36 -4.06
N GLU A 444 27.90 -17.82 -3.74
CA GLU A 444 28.28 -18.15 -2.34
C GLU A 444 28.24 -16.88 -1.48
N LYS A 445 28.81 -15.78 -1.99
CA LYS A 445 28.80 -14.48 -1.33
C LYS A 445 27.38 -13.92 -1.23
N PHE A 446 26.54 -14.17 -2.25
CA PHE A 446 25.13 -13.78 -2.24
C PHE A 446 24.40 -14.35 -1.03
N TRP A 447 24.44 -15.66 -0.82
CA TRP A 447 23.74 -16.32 0.28
C TRP A 447 24.23 -15.85 1.64
N LYS A 448 25.53 -15.62 1.80
CA LYS A 448 26.10 -15.08 3.04
C LYS A 448 25.56 -13.68 3.34
N ILE A 449 25.63 -12.76 2.38
CA ILE A 449 25.10 -11.40 2.53
C ILE A 449 23.60 -11.43 2.77
N PHE A 450 22.88 -12.31 2.07
CA PHE A 450 21.45 -12.47 2.24
C PHE A 450 21.08 -12.82 3.68
N ASP A 451 21.77 -13.80 4.29
CA ASP A 451 21.56 -14.14 5.69
C ASP A 451 21.89 -12.97 6.64
N GLU A 452 22.94 -12.21 6.38
CA GLU A 452 23.27 -11.01 7.15
C GLU A 452 22.15 -9.96 7.08
N ARG A 453 21.58 -9.72 5.90
CA ARG A 453 20.45 -8.78 5.71
C ARG A 453 19.16 -9.29 6.35
N LEU A 454 18.88 -10.58 6.26
CA LEU A 454 17.73 -11.19 6.95
C LEU A 454 17.85 -11.08 8.46
N ALA A 455 19.04 -11.22 9.02
CA ALA A 455 19.27 -10.99 10.45
C ALA A 455 18.99 -9.54 10.87
N LEU A 456 19.34 -8.55 10.04
CA LEU A 456 18.98 -7.15 10.26
C LEU A 456 17.45 -6.94 10.21
N CYS A 457 16.77 -7.55 9.25
CA CYS A 457 15.31 -7.51 9.18
C CYS A 457 14.67 -8.13 10.42
N HIS A 458 15.16 -9.26 10.87
CA HIS A 458 14.69 -9.93 12.09
C HIS A 458 14.83 -9.03 13.31
N LYS A 459 16.01 -8.45 13.51
CA LYS A 459 16.25 -7.49 14.60
C LYS A 459 15.31 -6.29 14.55
N ALA A 460 15.04 -5.76 13.35
CA ALA A 460 14.12 -4.65 13.15
C ALA A 460 12.66 -5.05 13.43
N LEU A 461 12.24 -6.26 13.05
CA LEU A 461 10.92 -6.80 13.37
C LEU A 461 10.75 -7.02 14.87
N GLN A 462 11.78 -7.53 15.55
CA GLN A 462 11.77 -7.65 17.01
C GLN A 462 11.60 -6.28 17.67
N ALA A 463 12.24 -5.22 17.17
CA ALA A 463 12.07 -3.87 17.68
C ALA A 463 10.61 -3.38 17.56
N ARG A 464 9.92 -3.70 16.44
CA ARG A 464 8.48 -3.42 16.29
C ARG A 464 7.63 -4.13 17.31
N HIS A 465 7.87 -5.42 17.49
CA HIS A 465 7.17 -6.24 18.48
C HIS A 465 7.37 -5.66 19.90
N GLN A 466 8.62 -5.39 20.27
CA GLN A 466 8.93 -4.83 21.59
C GLN A 466 8.27 -3.47 21.85
N ARG A 467 8.07 -2.66 20.80
CA ARG A 467 7.37 -1.38 20.93
C ARG A 467 5.90 -1.55 21.31
N LEU A 468 5.27 -2.64 20.91
CA LEU A 468 3.88 -2.95 21.25
C LEU A 468 3.74 -3.64 22.61
N MET A 469 4.78 -4.32 23.10
CA MET A 469 4.76 -4.99 24.39
C MET A 469 4.50 -4.01 25.52
N GLY A 470 3.66 -4.41 26.46
CA GLY A 470 3.28 -3.60 27.61
C GLY A 470 2.24 -2.52 27.32
N THR A 471 1.74 -2.39 26.10
CA THR A 471 0.71 -1.42 25.75
C THR A 471 -0.59 -1.73 26.52
N PRO A 472 -1.12 -0.75 27.30
CA PRO A 472 -2.40 -0.93 27.97
C PRO A 472 -3.56 -0.84 26.97
N SER A 473 -4.64 -1.55 27.22
CA SER A 473 -5.84 -1.50 26.39
C SER A 473 -6.46 -0.10 26.29
N ASP A 474 -6.12 0.77 27.23
CA ASP A 474 -6.55 2.18 27.25
C ASP A 474 -5.90 3.04 26.13
N ALA A 475 -4.83 2.56 25.49
CA ALA A 475 -4.17 3.28 24.40
C ALA A 475 -5.09 3.44 23.18
N ALA A 476 -5.94 2.44 22.91
CA ALA A 476 -6.93 2.46 21.84
C ALA A 476 -8.18 1.64 22.24
N PRO A 477 -9.08 2.21 23.06
CA PRO A 477 -10.20 1.47 23.63
C PRO A 477 -11.10 0.81 22.57
N ILE A 478 -11.35 1.48 21.44
CA ILE A 478 -12.17 0.94 20.35
C ILE A 478 -11.59 -0.39 19.81
N LEU A 479 -10.27 -0.51 19.77
CA LEU A 479 -9.56 -1.69 19.27
C LEU A 479 -9.51 -2.79 20.31
N TRP A 480 -9.10 -2.45 21.55
CA TRP A 480 -8.70 -3.43 22.55
C TRP A 480 -9.77 -3.78 23.57
N GLN A 481 -10.71 -2.85 23.85
CA GLN A 481 -11.74 -3.02 24.89
C GLN A 481 -13.14 -3.23 24.30
N TYR A 482 -13.45 -2.66 23.14
CA TYR A 482 -14.82 -2.53 22.65
C TYR A 482 -15.10 -3.31 21.35
N GLY A 483 -14.30 -4.29 21.05
CA GLY A 483 -14.64 -5.38 20.14
C GLY A 483 -14.06 -5.32 18.74
N ALA A 484 -13.41 -4.22 18.32
CA ALA A 484 -12.82 -4.18 16.97
C ALA A 484 -11.77 -5.28 16.80
N LEU A 485 -10.87 -5.46 17.76
CA LEU A 485 -9.86 -6.52 17.78
C LEU A 485 -9.99 -7.45 19.00
N ALA A 486 -10.37 -6.92 20.14
CA ALA A 486 -10.51 -7.69 21.38
C ALA A 486 -11.51 -7.05 22.34
N ARG A 487 -11.80 -7.76 23.45
CA ARG A 487 -12.58 -7.25 24.56
C ARG A 487 -11.79 -7.42 25.87
N LEU A 488 -10.63 -6.77 25.92
CA LEU A 488 -9.79 -6.72 27.11
C LEU A 488 -10.42 -5.83 28.19
N LYS A 489 -10.07 -6.09 29.44
CA LYS A 489 -10.45 -5.20 30.56
C LYS A 489 -9.65 -3.90 30.46
N LYS A 490 -10.22 -2.83 31.04
CA LYS A 490 -9.51 -1.55 31.17
C LYS A 490 -8.19 -1.75 31.92
N GLY A 491 -7.09 -1.19 31.38
CA GLY A 491 -5.74 -1.33 31.92
C GLY A 491 -5.05 -2.66 31.64
N GLU A 492 -5.76 -3.67 31.09
CA GLU A 492 -5.14 -4.92 30.68
C GLU A 492 -4.19 -4.71 29.53
N LYS A 493 -3.02 -5.38 29.56
CA LYS A 493 -2.02 -5.28 28.48
C LYS A 493 -2.38 -6.16 27.28
N ILE A 494 -2.02 -5.71 26.07
CA ILE A 494 -2.31 -6.43 24.82
C ILE A 494 -1.35 -7.59 24.56
N ASP A 495 -0.37 -7.83 25.42
CA ASP A 495 0.76 -8.73 25.18
C ASP A 495 0.33 -10.12 24.70
N LYS A 496 -0.73 -10.69 25.27
CA LYS A 496 -1.24 -12.01 24.86
C LYS A 496 -1.71 -12.08 23.39
N LEU A 497 -2.02 -10.92 22.80
CA LEU A 497 -2.45 -10.81 21.39
C LEU A 497 -1.27 -10.71 20.42
N LEU A 498 -0.05 -10.57 20.92
CA LEU A 498 1.17 -10.43 20.12
C LEU A 498 1.84 -11.78 19.82
N PHE A 499 1.40 -12.85 20.42
CA PHE A 499 1.99 -14.20 20.35
C PHE A 499 1.00 -15.25 19.82
N GLY A 500 1.51 -16.43 19.53
CA GLY A 500 0.71 -17.62 19.24
C GLY A 500 -0.06 -17.58 17.93
N GLY A 501 0.20 -16.60 17.06
CA GLY A 501 -0.49 -16.46 15.78
C GLY A 501 -1.77 -15.62 15.81
N TYR A 502 -2.15 -15.04 16.95
CA TYR A 502 -3.29 -14.10 17.00
C TYR A 502 -3.07 -12.90 16.09
N SER A 503 -1.87 -12.35 16.09
CA SER A 503 -1.39 -11.34 15.17
C SER A 503 -0.21 -11.83 14.35
N THR A 504 0.06 -11.18 13.22
CA THR A 504 1.22 -11.47 12.37
C THR A 504 2.23 -10.34 12.43
N ILE A 505 3.47 -10.63 12.07
CA ILE A 505 4.52 -9.66 11.82
C ILE A 505 5.22 -10.01 10.50
N SER A 506 5.47 -9.04 9.64
CA SER A 506 5.74 -9.34 8.24
C SER A 506 7.14 -8.96 7.79
N LEU A 507 7.82 -9.94 7.16
CA LEU A 507 9.02 -9.72 6.37
C LEU A 507 8.59 -9.38 4.93
N GLY A 508 8.82 -8.13 4.50
CA GLY A 508 8.62 -7.70 3.12
C GLY A 508 9.86 -7.90 2.26
N TYR A 509 9.72 -7.88 0.96
CA TYR A 509 10.82 -7.96 0.01
C TYR A 509 10.53 -7.16 -1.26
N ALA A 510 11.60 -6.68 -1.91
CA ALA A 510 11.53 -5.88 -3.12
C ALA A 510 12.64 -6.25 -4.11
N GLY A 511 12.35 -6.14 -5.42
CA GLY A 511 13.36 -6.24 -6.46
C GLY A 511 13.81 -7.67 -6.79
N LEU A 512 12.91 -8.65 -6.70
CA LEU A 512 13.25 -10.03 -7.07
C LEU A 512 13.69 -10.14 -8.55
N TYR A 513 13.01 -9.42 -9.45
CA TYR A 513 13.38 -9.38 -10.86
C TYR A 513 14.82 -8.90 -11.08
N GLU A 514 15.18 -7.74 -10.55
CA GLU A 514 16.51 -7.15 -10.70
C GLU A 514 17.58 -8.01 -10.03
N CYS A 515 17.27 -8.57 -8.86
CA CYS A 515 18.14 -9.50 -8.15
C CYS A 515 18.50 -10.72 -9.02
N VAL A 516 17.49 -11.40 -9.55
CA VAL A 516 17.68 -12.59 -10.40
C VAL A 516 18.39 -12.22 -11.70
N LYS A 517 18.02 -11.10 -12.32
CA LYS A 517 18.64 -10.63 -13.56
C LYS A 517 20.12 -10.33 -13.38
N TYR A 518 20.51 -9.69 -12.28
CA TYR A 518 21.92 -9.44 -11.98
C TYR A 518 22.72 -10.71 -11.75
N MET A 519 22.15 -11.67 -10.98
CA MET A 519 22.83 -12.92 -10.63
C MET A 519 22.91 -13.91 -11.79
N THR A 520 21.91 -13.97 -12.68
CA THR A 520 21.79 -14.99 -13.72
C THR A 520 21.93 -14.43 -15.14
N GLY A 521 21.87 -13.11 -15.32
CA GLY A 521 21.84 -12.45 -16.63
C GLY A 521 20.45 -12.47 -17.31
N LYS A 522 19.43 -13.06 -16.68
CA LYS A 522 18.10 -13.25 -17.26
C LYS A 522 16.98 -12.84 -16.31
N SER A 523 15.81 -12.47 -16.88
CA SER A 523 14.59 -12.28 -16.10
C SER A 523 14.22 -13.55 -15.32
N HIS A 524 13.59 -13.39 -14.16
CA HIS A 524 13.07 -14.54 -13.41
C HIS A 524 11.93 -15.28 -14.10
N THR A 525 11.39 -14.73 -15.19
CA THR A 525 10.43 -15.40 -16.08
C THR A 525 11.10 -16.43 -16.98
N ASP A 526 12.42 -16.35 -17.19
CA ASP A 526 13.19 -17.35 -17.94
C ASP A 526 13.23 -18.68 -17.19
N ALA A 527 12.99 -19.77 -17.88
CA ALA A 527 12.93 -21.11 -17.29
C ALA A 527 14.25 -21.52 -16.59
N GLY A 528 15.40 -21.02 -17.06
CA GLY A 528 16.72 -21.28 -16.44
C GLY A 528 17.00 -20.43 -15.21
N ALA A 529 16.38 -19.26 -15.08
CA ALA A 529 16.55 -18.34 -13.95
C ALA A 529 15.49 -18.50 -12.85
N LYS A 530 14.30 -18.99 -13.19
CA LYS A 530 13.18 -19.21 -12.27
C LYS A 530 13.54 -20.06 -11.03
N PRO A 531 14.28 -21.17 -11.13
CA PRO A 531 14.67 -21.96 -9.95
C PRO A 531 15.44 -21.15 -8.91
N PHE A 532 16.32 -20.24 -9.32
CA PHE A 532 17.01 -19.34 -8.41
C PHE A 532 16.04 -18.37 -7.72
N ALA A 533 15.11 -17.78 -8.46
CA ALA A 533 14.06 -16.93 -7.90
C ALA A 533 13.24 -17.66 -6.83
N LEU A 534 12.81 -18.88 -7.11
CA LEU A 534 12.05 -19.70 -6.16
C LEU A 534 12.91 -20.07 -4.92
N SER A 535 14.20 -20.33 -5.09
CA SER A 535 15.10 -20.62 -3.96
C SER A 535 15.29 -19.41 -3.03
N VAL A 536 15.35 -18.20 -3.58
CA VAL A 536 15.38 -16.95 -2.80
C VAL A 536 14.12 -16.79 -1.96
N MET A 537 12.95 -17.01 -2.57
CA MET A 537 11.66 -16.96 -1.89
C MET A 537 11.54 -18.03 -0.79
N GLN A 538 11.94 -19.25 -1.08
CA GLN A 538 11.90 -20.35 -0.11
C GLN A 538 12.81 -20.07 1.07
N HIS A 539 14.01 -19.54 0.84
CA HIS A 539 14.95 -19.20 1.91
C HIS A 539 14.36 -18.17 2.90
N MET A 540 13.68 -17.15 2.40
CA MET A 540 12.97 -16.18 3.26
C MET A 540 11.86 -16.83 4.08
N ASN A 541 11.08 -17.74 3.47
CA ASN A 541 10.05 -18.50 4.19
C ASN A 541 10.62 -19.40 5.27
N ASP A 542 11.74 -20.07 4.99
CA ASP A 542 12.43 -20.93 5.95
C ASP A 542 12.89 -20.13 7.16
N LYS A 543 13.44 -18.92 6.96
CA LYS A 543 13.80 -17.99 8.03
C LYS A 543 12.60 -17.54 8.86
N CYS A 544 11.50 -17.17 8.23
CA CYS A 544 10.26 -16.85 8.95
C CYS A 544 9.78 -18.03 9.81
N THR A 545 9.86 -19.24 9.29
CA THR A 545 9.50 -20.46 10.01
C THR A 545 10.42 -20.72 11.21
N GLU A 546 11.74 -20.52 11.03
CA GLU A 546 12.73 -20.63 12.09
C GLU A 546 12.45 -19.64 13.23
N TRP A 547 12.24 -18.37 12.91
CA TRP A 547 11.94 -17.32 13.89
C TRP A 547 10.61 -17.58 14.63
N LYS A 548 9.60 -18.01 13.88
CA LYS A 548 8.29 -18.39 14.47
C LYS A 548 8.40 -19.48 15.53
N LYS A 549 9.17 -20.52 15.24
CA LYS A 549 9.43 -21.61 16.19
C LYS A 549 10.19 -21.16 17.42
N ALA A 550 11.18 -20.28 17.24
CA ALA A 550 12.03 -19.81 18.33
C ALA A 550 11.30 -18.83 19.27
N GLU A 551 10.39 -18.01 18.76
CA GLU A 551 9.87 -16.85 19.48
C GLU A 551 8.35 -16.89 19.71
N ASN A 552 7.65 -17.88 19.16
CA ASN A 552 6.18 -17.99 19.20
C ASN A 552 5.46 -16.75 18.64
N MET A 553 6.09 -16.06 17.67
CA MET A 553 5.52 -14.94 16.94
C MET A 553 5.27 -15.35 15.48
N ASP A 554 4.17 -14.90 14.90
CA ASP A 554 3.78 -15.34 13.57
C ASP A 554 4.44 -14.51 12.46
N TYR A 555 5.74 -14.74 12.28
CA TYR A 555 6.49 -14.18 11.16
C TYR A 555 6.00 -14.74 9.83
N SER A 556 5.74 -13.88 8.86
CA SER A 556 5.31 -14.32 7.53
C SER A 556 5.91 -13.46 6.42
N LEU A 557 6.22 -14.11 5.29
CA LEU A 557 6.73 -13.43 4.10
C LEU A 557 5.60 -12.69 3.40
N TYR A 558 5.83 -11.43 3.11
CA TYR A 558 4.85 -10.50 2.59
C TYR A 558 5.34 -9.77 1.33
N GLY A 559 4.64 -9.93 0.22
CA GLY A 559 4.82 -9.11 -0.98
C GLY A 559 4.28 -7.70 -0.73
N THR A 560 4.96 -6.91 0.09
CA THR A 560 4.48 -5.63 0.61
C THR A 560 4.21 -4.61 -0.49
N PRO A 561 3.17 -3.77 -0.37
CA PRO A 561 3.02 -2.59 -1.22
C PRO A 561 4.15 -1.61 -0.92
N LEU A 562 4.85 -1.20 -1.98
CA LEU A 562 6.02 -0.34 -1.89
C LEU A 562 5.74 0.98 -2.61
N GLU A 563 5.03 1.89 -1.94
CA GLU A 563 4.61 3.16 -2.54
C GLU A 563 5.81 4.06 -2.88
N SER A 564 6.49 4.54 -1.86
CA SER A 564 7.69 5.37 -2.00
C SER A 564 8.98 4.55 -1.89
N THR A 565 8.92 3.34 -1.35
CA THR A 565 10.09 2.50 -1.06
C THR A 565 10.82 2.05 -2.31
N THR A 566 10.13 1.74 -3.40
CA THR A 566 10.77 1.37 -4.68
C THR A 566 11.62 2.52 -5.23
N TYR A 567 11.14 3.75 -5.09
CA TYR A 567 11.88 4.95 -5.47
C TYR A 567 13.07 5.21 -4.52
N LYS A 568 12.85 5.11 -3.21
CA LYS A 568 13.93 5.22 -2.21
C LYS A 568 15.04 4.19 -2.47
N PHE A 569 14.68 2.92 -2.67
CA PHE A 569 15.66 1.87 -2.96
C PHE A 569 16.42 2.12 -4.25
N ALA A 570 15.75 2.57 -5.31
CA ALA A 570 16.41 2.92 -6.56
C ALA A 570 17.45 4.03 -6.36
N LYS A 571 17.12 5.10 -5.61
CA LYS A 571 18.07 6.17 -5.27
C LYS A 571 19.26 5.65 -4.46
N CYS A 572 19.01 4.83 -3.46
CA CYS A 572 20.07 4.25 -2.64
C CYS A 572 21.02 3.33 -3.44
N LEU A 573 20.45 2.50 -4.34
CA LEU A 573 21.22 1.64 -5.23
C LEU A 573 22.08 2.45 -6.20
N GLN A 574 21.54 3.50 -6.81
CA GLN A 574 22.29 4.41 -7.68
C GLN A 574 23.43 5.11 -6.94
N LYS A 575 23.19 5.52 -5.70
CA LYS A 575 24.24 6.12 -4.85
C LYS A 575 25.35 5.14 -4.51
N ARG A 576 25.02 3.89 -4.18
CA ARG A 576 25.98 2.87 -3.73
C ARG A 576 26.74 2.20 -4.88
N PHE A 577 26.08 1.95 -6.00
CA PHE A 577 26.61 1.12 -7.10
C PHE A 577 26.68 1.84 -8.45
N GLY A 578 26.20 3.09 -8.52
CA GLY A 578 26.08 3.82 -9.80
C GLY A 578 24.98 3.26 -10.69
N ILE A 579 25.04 3.58 -11.96
CA ILE A 579 24.09 3.10 -12.98
C ILE A 579 24.58 1.75 -13.51
N VAL A 580 23.86 0.70 -13.19
CA VAL A 580 24.06 -0.64 -13.74
C VAL A 580 22.93 -0.89 -14.76
N PRO A 581 23.24 -1.01 -16.07
CA PRO A 581 22.23 -1.15 -17.11
C PRO A 581 21.26 -2.30 -16.86
N GLY A 582 19.96 -2.03 -16.94
CA GLY A 582 18.90 -3.00 -16.71
C GLY A 582 18.65 -3.38 -15.25
N ILE A 583 19.39 -2.80 -14.30
CA ILE A 583 19.27 -3.08 -12.85
C ILE A 583 18.98 -1.80 -12.06
N THR A 584 19.85 -0.76 -12.17
CA THR A 584 19.71 0.50 -11.42
C THR A 584 19.46 1.72 -12.31
N ASP A 585 19.22 1.54 -13.59
CA ASP A 585 19.02 2.59 -14.60
C ASP A 585 17.60 3.19 -14.62
N LYS A 586 16.72 2.72 -13.76
CA LYS A 586 15.38 3.27 -13.54
C LYS A 586 15.26 3.94 -12.17
N ASN A 587 14.31 4.85 -12.03
CA ASN A 587 14.04 5.52 -10.75
C ASN A 587 13.12 4.69 -9.82
N TYR A 588 12.95 3.43 -10.12
CA TYR A 588 12.23 2.45 -9.33
C TYR A 588 12.86 1.07 -9.47
N ILE A 589 12.57 0.17 -8.53
CA ILE A 589 12.82 -1.26 -8.65
C ILE A 589 11.48 -2.00 -8.66
N THR A 590 11.47 -3.23 -9.15
CA THR A 590 10.25 -4.03 -9.24
C THR A 590 9.70 -4.33 -7.84
N ASN A 591 8.39 -4.15 -7.69
CA ASN A 591 7.69 -4.49 -6.47
C ASN A 591 7.66 -6.01 -6.28
N SER A 592 8.05 -6.48 -5.09
CA SER A 592 8.00 -7.90 -4.69
C SER A 592 8.52 -8.86 -5.77
N TYR A 593 7.68 -9.82 -6.18
CA TYR A 593 7.96 -10.88 -7.17
C TYR A 593 7.46 -10.54 -8.58
N HIS A 594 6.81 -9.42 -8.80
CA HIS A 594 6.13 -9.15 -10.06
C HIS A 594 7.06 -9.29 -11.27
N VAL A 595 6.49 -9.71 -12.40
CA VAL A 595 7.12 -9.54 -13.71
C VAL A 595 7.38 -8.05 -13.92
N HIS A 596 8.56 -7.71 -14.45
CA HIS A 596 8.92 -6.31 -14.68
C HIS A 596 7.87 -5.61 -15.55
N VAL A 597 7.49 -4.40 -15.19
CA VAL A 597 6.36 -3.67 -15.81
C VAL A 597 6.50 -3.46 -17.31
N SER A 598 7.72 -3.42 -17.83
CA SER A 598 8.02 -3.26 -19.26
C SER A 598 8.22 -4.59 -20.00
N GLU A 599 8.17 -5.74 -19.33
CA GLU A 599 8.37 -7.04 -19.96
C GLU A 599 7.12 -7.45 -20.74
N PRO A 600 7.21 -7.70 -22.07
CA PRO A 600 6.09 -8.19 -22.85
C PRO A 600 5.68 -9.59 -22.42
N ILE A 601 4.48 -9.72 -21.90
CA ILE A 601 3.90 -10.99 -21.45
C ILE A 601 2.38 -10.88 -21.52
N ASP A 602 1.69 -11.95 -21.92
CA ASP A 602 0.23 -11.96 -21.88
C ASP A 602 -0.30 -12.20 -20.46
N ALA A 603 -1.55 -11.78 -20.22
CA ALA A 603 -2.19 -11.85 -18.92
C ALA A 603 -2.21 -13.25 -18.31
N PHE A 604 -2.52 -14.26 -19.10
CA PHE A 604 -2.67 -15.63 -18.62
C PHE A 604 -1.32 -16.25 -18.24
N THR A 605 -0.31 -16.05 -19.08
CA THR A 605 1.08 -16.48 -18.79
C THR A 605 1.62 -15.78 -17.56
N LYS A 606 1.39 -14.45 -17.42
CA LYS A 606 1.82 -13.67 -16.25
C LYS A 606 1.17 -14.19 -14.96
N LEU A 607 -0.16 -14.33 -14.94
CA LEU A 607 -0.88 -14.80 -13.76
C LEU A 607 -0.48 -16.23 -13.38
N LYS A 608 -0.27 -17.12 -14.35
CA LYS A 608 0.20 -18.48 -14.11
C LYS A 608 1.60 -18.50 -13.51
N PHE A 609 2.50 -17.70 -14.05
CA PHE A 609 3.86 -17.55 -13.53
C PHE A 609 3.86 -17.00 -12.09
N GLU A 610 3.16 -15.90 -11.85
CA GLU A 610 3.13 -15.24 -10.55
C GLU A 610 2.40 -16.04 -9.47
N SER A 611 1.51 -16.97 -9.84
CA SER A 611 0.79 -17.84 -8.90
C SER A 611 1.72 -18.67 -8.01
N GLU A 612 2.87 -19.08 -8.51
CA GLU A 612 3.88 -19.84 -7.75
C GLU A 612 4.54 -18.97 -6.67
N PHE A 613 4.73 -17.68 -6.96
CA PHE A 613 5.31 -16.71 -6.01
C PHE A 613 4.29 -16.24 -4.96
N GLN A 614 3.02 -16.15 -5.31
CA GLN A 614 1.96 -15.91 -4.32
C GLN A 614 1.88 -17.01 -3.27
N LYS A 615 2.03 -18.26 -3.69
CA LYS A 615 2.14 -19.42 -2.77
C LYS A 615 3.24 -19.24 -1.73
N LEU A 616 4.36 -18.65 -2.14
CA LEU A 616 5.54 -18.43 -1.31
C LEU A 616 5.48 -17.10 -0.52
N SER A 617 4.38 -16.36 -0.61
CA SER A 617 4.12 -15.12 0.12
C SER A 617 2.88 -15.26 1.03
N PRO A 618 2.91 -16.11 2.06
CA PRO A 618 1.72 -16.41 2.87
C PRO A 618 1.23 -15.21 3.70
N GLY A 619 2.10 -14.23 3.96
CA GLY A 619 1.74 -12.96 4.62
C GLY A 619 0.99 -11.99 3.73
N GLY A 620 0.81 -12.32 2.46
CA GLY A 620 0.03 -11.56 1.50
C GLY A 620 0.80 -11.19 0.24
N ALA A 621 0.06 -11.14 -0.84
CA ALA A 621 0.53 -10.72 -2.16
C ALA A 621 -0.67 -10.47 -3.06
N ILE A 622 -0.48 -9.68 -4.11
CA ILE A 622 -1.45 -9.47 -5.17
C ILE A 622 -0.73 -9.48 -6.52
N SER A 623 -1.37 -10.01 -7.54
CA SER A 623 -0.93 -9.87 -8.93
C SER A 623 -1.86 -8.93 -9.68
N TYR A 624 -1.36 -8.29 -10.71
CA TYR A 624 -2.17 -7.38 -11.55
C TYR A 624 -2.04 -7.71 -13.03
N VAL A 625 -3.07 -7.33 -13.77
CA VAL A 625 -3.10 -7.35 -15.23
C VAL A 625 -3.33 -5.93 -15.72
N GLU A 626 -2.39 -5.38 -16.48
CA GLU A 626 -2.56 -4.07 -17.13
C GLU A 626 -3.38 -4.27 -18.40
N VAL A 627 -4.55 -3.65 -18.47
CA VAL A 627 -5.51 -3.86 -19.55
C VAL A 627 -5.86 -2.54 -20.25
N PRO A 628 -6.22 -2.58 -21.55
CA PRO A 628 -6.78 -1.42 -22.24
C PRO A 628 -8.19 -1.09 -21.72
N ASN A 629 -8.90 -0.17 -22.38
CA ASN A 629 -10.31 0.03 -22.12
C ASN A 629 -11.11 -1.24 -22.47
N MET A 630 -11.71 -1.85 -21.46
CA MET A 630 -12.45 -3.12 -21.57
C MET A 630 -13.97 -2.96 -21.50
N GLN A 631 -14.50 -1.72 -21.50
CA GLN A 631 -15.94 -1.48 -21.31
C GLN A 631 -16.79 -2.13 -22.40
N ASP A 632 -16.25 -2.23 -23.60
CA ASP A 632 -16.94 -2.83 -24.75
C ASP A 632 -16.58 -4.32 -24.97
N ASN A 633 -15.77 -4.91 -24.10
CA ASN A 633 -15.33 -6.31 -24.20
C ASN A 633 -15.37 -7.01 -22.84
N LEU A 634 -16.55 -7.15 -22.29
CA LEU A 634 -16.75 -7.79 -20.97
C LEU A 634 -16.47 -9.29 -21.00
N GLU A 635 -16.59 -9.95 -22.14
CA GLU A 635 -16.27 -11.38 -22.29
C GLU A 635 -14.78 -11.63 -22.00
N ALA A 636 -13.91 -10.75 -22.47
CA ALA A 636 -12.48 -10.84 -22.16
C ALA A 636 -12.20 -10.64 -20.66
N VAL A 637 -12.89 -9.68 -20.00
CA VAL A 637 -12.78 -9.50 -18.55
C VAL A 637 -13.21 -10.77 -17.81
N ILE A 638 -14.37 -11.33 -18.15
CA ILE A 638 -14.88 -12.56 -17.54
C ILE A 638 -13.93 -13.74 -17.76
N SER A 639 -13.33 -13.84 -18.94
CA SER A 639 -12.32 -14.89 -19.23
C SER A 639 -11.10 -14.77 -18.31
N VAL A 640 -10.64 -13.56 -18.03
CA VAL A 640 -9.57 -13.31 -17.06
C VAL A 640 -10.01 -13.68 -15.64
N LEU A 641 -11.24 -13.34 -15.25
CA LEU A 641 -11.78 -13.71 -13.93
C LEU A 641 -11.88 -15.23 -13.74
N GLN A 642 -12.32 -15.95 -14.76
CA GLN A 642 -12.36 -17.41 -14.76
C GLN A 642 -10.97 -18.01 -14.63
N PHE A 643 -9.99 -17.43 -15.33
CA PHE A 643 -8.59 -17.84 -15.20
C PHE A 643 -8.03 -17.58 -13.80
N ILE A 644 -8.35 -16.42 -13.19
CA ILE A 644 -7.98 -16.10 -11.82
C ILE A 644 -8.54 -17.18 -10.87
N TYR A 645 -9.83 -17.49 -10.98
CA TYR A 645 -10.47 -18.50 -10.15
C TYR A 645 -9.74 -19.85 -10.19
N ASP A 646 -9.31 -20.28 -11.36
CA ASP A 646 -8.67 -21.59 -11.56
C ASP A 646 -7.16 -21.61 -11.22
N ASN A 647 -6.47 -20.48 -11.25
CA ASN A 647 -5.00 -20.48 -11.27
C ASN A 647 -4.30 -19.65 -10.21
N ILE A 648 -4.88 -18.54 -9.71
CA ILE A 648 -4.20 -17.62 -8.81
C ILE A 648 -5.12 -17.16 -7.67
N MET A 649 -4.54 -16.98 -6.48
CA MET A 649 -5.31 -16.67 -5.28
C MET A 649 -5.91 -15.27 -5.28
N TYR A 650 -5.13 -14.24 -5.70
CA TYR A 650 -5.53 -12.85 -5.59
C TYR A 650 -4.97 -12.01 -6.73
N ALA A 651 -5.85 -11.35 -7.46
CA ALA A 651 -5.46 -10.50 -8.58
C ALA A 651 -6.37 -9.30 -8.79
N GLU A 652 -5.84 -8.27 -9.46
CA GLU A 652 -6.54 -7.06 -9.87
C GLU A 652 -6.36 -6.79 -11.37
N LEU A 653 -7.30 -6.05 -11.96
CA LEU A 653 -7.21 -5.56 -13.34
C LEU A 653 -7.02 -4.04 -13.31
N ASN A 654 -5.96 -3.58 -13.96
CA ASN A 654 -5.61 -2.17 -14.04
C ASN A 654 -6.15 -1.59 -15.35
N THR A 655 -7.28 -0.89 -15.28
CA THR A 655 -7.82 -0.09 -16.39
C THR A 655 -7.43 1.38 -16.21
N LYS A 656 -7.91 2.26 -17.09
CA LYS A 656 -7.73 3.71 -17.00
C LYS A 656 -9.08 4.37 -16.74
N SER A 657 -9.13 5.28 -15.77
CA SER A 657 -10.35 6.01 -15.41
C SER A 657 -9.98 7.45 -15.05
N ASP A 658 -9.63 8.25 -16.07
CA ASP A 658 -9.14 9.61 -15.89
C ASP A 658 -10.11 10.62 -16.49
N TYR A 659 -10.07 11.86 -15.96
CA TYR A 659 -10.87 12.97 -16.44
C TYR A 659 -10.12 14.30 -16.30
N CYS A 660 -10.20 15.15 -17.33
CA CYS A 660 -9.70 16.52 -17.29
C CYS A 660 -10.84 17.51 -17.07
N GLN A 661 -10.82 18.23 -15.95
CA GLN A 661 -11.84 19.24 -15.63
C GLN A 661 -11.79 20.47 -16.54
N CYS A 662 -10.64 20.77 -17.18
CA CYS A 662 -10.50 21.94 -18.04
C CYS A 662 -11.22 21.81 -19.38
N CYS A 663 -11.21 20.63 -19.98
CA CYS A 663 -11.73 20.44 -21.34
C CYS A 663 -12.78 19.32 -21.46
N GLY A 664 -13.13 18.66 -20.33
CA GLY A 664 -14.07 17.54 -20.32
C GLY A 664 -13.55 16.27 -21.01
N TYR A 665 -12.21 16.12 -21.16
CA TYR A 665 -11.64 14.90 -21.71
C TYR A 665 -11.85 13.74 -20.73
N ASP A 666 -12.49 12.68 -21.20
CA ASP A 666 -12.66 11.39 -20.50
C ASP A 666 -11.83 10.35 -21.23
N GLY A 667 -10.79 9.83 -20.58
CA GLY A 667 -9.84 8.91 -21.18
C GLY A 667 -8.49 8.96 -20.46
N GLU A 668 -7.46 8.35 -21.03
CA GLU A 668 -6.15 8.25 -20.42
C GLU A 668 -5.38 9.57 -20.46
N ILE A 669 -5.09 10.15 -19.29
CA ILE A 669 -4.15 11.26 -19.10
C ILE A 669 -2.73 10.71 -19.27
N LYS A 670 -1.88 11.43 -20.01
CA LYS A 670 -0.54 10.98 -20.37
C LYS A 670 0.52 11.49 -19.41
N ILE A 671 1.62 10.76 -19.32
CA ILE A 671 2.83 11.17 -18.61
C ILE A 671 3.83 11.66 -19.65
N VAL A 672 4.24 12.92 -19.52
CA VAL A 672 5.20 13.58 -20.42
C VAL A 672 6.42 14.04 -19.64
N GLU A 673 7.52 14.27 -20.33
CA GLU A 673 8.74 14.82 -19.74
C GLU A 673 8.74 16.35 -19.87
N ASP A 674 9.05 17.03 -18.77
CA ASP A 674 9.15 18.47 -18.68
C ASP A 674 10.36 18.85 -17.80
N ASP A 675 11.39 19.41 -18.43
CA ASP A 675 12.64 19.83 -17.78
C ASP A 675 13.26 18.76 -16.85
N GLY A 676 13.32 17.52 -17.34
CA GLY A 676 13.89 16.38 -16.62
C GLY A 676 13.00 15.84 -15.50
N LYS A 677 11.72 16.19 -15.48
CA LYS A 677 10.70 15.74 -14.54
C LYS A 677 9.52 15.14 -15.30
N LEU A 678 8.97 14.04 -14.80
CA LEU A 678 7.75 13.46 -15.34
C LEU A 678 6.52 14.16 -14.76
N VAL A 679 5.63 14.62 -15.63
CA VAL A 679 4.40 15.33 -15.28
C VAL A 679 3.20 14.73 -16.00
N TRP A 680 2.02 14.84 -15.39
CA TRP A 680 0.76 14.43 -15.99
C TRP A 680 0.22 15.55 -16.88
N GLU A 681 -0.22 15.20 -18.10
CA GLU A 681 -0.71 16.14 -19.09
C GLU A 681 -1.95 15.62 -19.80
N CYS A 682 -2.98 16.45 -19.90
CA CYS A 682 -4.15 16.14 -20.72
C CYS A 682 -3.80 16.13 -22.21
N PRO A 683 -4.02 15.01 -22.93
CA PRO A 683 -3.66 14.94 -24.35
C PRO A 683 -4.52 15.84 -25.25
N LYS A 684 -5.68 16.32 -24.75
CA LYS A 684 -6.60 17.18 -25.52
C LYS A 684 -6.29 18.67 -25.36
N CYS A 685 -5.99 19.13 -24.15
CA CYS A 685 -5.84 20.57 -23.88
C CYS A 685 -4.49 20.98 -23.30
N GLY A 686 -3.58 20.03 -23.03
CA GLY A 686 -2.27 20.30 -22.44
C GLY A 686 -2.29 20.72 -20.97
N ASN A 687 -3.43 20.59 -20.28
CA ASN A 687 -3.53 20.92 -18.87
C ASN A 687 -2.62 20.01 -18.03
N ARG A 688 -1.83 20.61 -17.12
CA ARG A 688 -0.90 19.95 -16.19
C ARG A 688 -1.20 20.24 -14.72
N ASP A 689 -2.27 21.00 -14.44
CA ASP A 689 -2.69 21.30 -13.07
C ASP A 689 -3.29 20.06 -12.43
N GLN A 690 -2.57 19.46 -11.48
CA GLN A 690 -2.98 18.24 -10.78
C GLN A 690 -4.32 18.39 -10.05
N ASN A 691 -4.70 19.60 -9.63
CA ASN A 691 -5.99 19.84 -9.00
C ASN A 691 -7.17 19.79 -9.98
N LYS A 692 -6.89 19.88 -11.29
CA LYS A 692 -7.86 19.81 -12.38
C LYS A 692 -7.77 18.54 -13.23
N LEU A 693 -6.85 17.64 -12.86
CA LEU A 693 -6.70 16.32 -13.45
C LEU A 693 -7.16 15.26 -12.45
N ASN A 694 -8.23 14.56 -12.75
CA ASN A 694 -8.64 13.39 -11.99
C ASN A 694 -7.97 12.16 -12.62
N VAL A 695 -6.82 11.78 -12.09
CA VAL A 695 -6.05 10.62 -12.54
C VAL A 695 -6.17 9.52 -11.50
N ALA A 696 -6.59 8.34 -11.91
CA ALA A 696 -6.66 7.18 -11.05
C ALA A 696 -5.76 6.06 -11.59
N ARG A 697 -4.84 5.57 -10.77
CA ARG A 697 -3.94 4.46 -11.10
C ARG A 697 -3.83 3.48 -9.95
N ARG A 698 -3.80 2.21 -10.31
CA ARG A 698 -3.53 1.14 -9.35
C ARG A 698 -2.06 1.11 -9.00
N THR A 699 -1.78 1.04 -7.71
CA THR A 699 -0.43 0.88 -7.18
C THR A 699 -0.41 -0.23 -6.15
N CYS A 700 -0.24 -1.45 -6.63
CA CYS A 700 -0.03 -2.60 -5.76
C CYS A 700 -1.17 -2.84 -4.74
N GLY A 701 -2.40 -2.84 -5.21
CA GLY A 701 -3.56 -3.21 -4.42
C GLY A 701 -4.42 -2.05 -3.90
N TYR A 702 -4.11 -0.80 -4.23
CA TYR A 702 -4.98 0.35 -3.96
C TYR A 702 -4.92 1.37 -5.12
N ILE A 703 -5.82 2.34 -5.09
CA ILE A 703 -5.89 3.41 -6.10
C ILE A 703 -5.26 4.67 -5.53
N GLY A 704 -4.25 5.20 -6.24
CA GLY A 704 -3.72 6.53 -6.01
C GLY A 704 -4.32 7.53 -6.99
N THR A 705 -4.48 8.79 -6.58
CA THR A 705 -5.27 9.75 -7.35
C THR A 705 -4.59 11.06 -7.72
N GLN A 706 -3.57 11.53 -6.99
CA GLN A 706 -3.06 12.88 -7.24
C GLN A 706 -1.54 13.05 -7.12
N PHE A 707 -0.93 12.66 -5.99
CA PHE A 707 0.45 13.01 -5.66
C PHE A 707 1.38 11.82 -5.85
N TRP A 708 2.10 11.80 -6.98
CA TRP A 708 2.95 10.69 -7.39
C TRP A 708 4.43 11.08 -7.31
N ASN A 709 5.26 10.29 -6.64
CA ASN A 709 6.70 10.46 -6.73
C ASN A 709 7.23 10.10 -8.14
N GLN A 710 8.41 10.60 -8.48
CA GLN A 710 8.98 10.43 -9.82
C GLN A 710 9.27 8.97 -10.18
N GLY A 711 9.65 8.16 -9.20
CA GLY A 711 9.87 6.72 -9.41
C GLY A 711 8.57 5.99 -9.76
N ARG A 712 7.49 6.26 -9.02
CA ARG A 712 6.18 5.67 -9.31
C ARG A 712 5.61 6.19 -10.64
N THR A 713 5.79 7.46 -10.94
CA THR A 713 5.36 8.06 -12.21
C THR A 713 6.09 7.40 -13.39
N GLN A 714 7.39 7.15 -13.27
CA GLN A 714 8.15 6.40 -14.29
C GLN A 714 7.67 4.96 -14.42
N GLU A 715 7.46 4.27 -13.32
CA GLU A 715 6.96 2.89 -13.32
C GLU A 715 5.61 2.78 -14.04
N ILE A 716 4.67 3.70 -13.77
CA ILE A 716 3.38 3.75 -14.45
C ILE A 716 3.55 4.03 -15.95
N LYS A 717 4.46 4.94 -16.32
CA LYS A 717 4.77 5.25 -17.72
C LYS A 717 5.32 4.04 -18.48
N ASP A 718 6.14 3.23 -17.82
CA ASP A 718 6.84 2.09 -18.42
C ASP A 718 5.96 0.83 -18.54
N ARG A 719 4.76 0.81 -17.97
CA ARG A 719 3.85 -0.35 -18.00
C ARG A 719 3.44 -0.71 -19.41
N VAL A 720 3.53 -2.00 -19.73
CA VAL A 720 2.99 -2.57 -20.97
C VAL A 720 1.64 -3.22 -20.74
N LEU A 721 0.80 -3.26 -21.77
CA LEU A 721 -0.48 -3.95 -21.73
C LEU A 721 -0.28 -5.48 -21.78
N HIS A 722 -1.13 -6.22 -21.09
CA HIS A 722 -1.10 -7.68 -21.02
C HIS A 722 -2.25 -8.36 -21.82
N LEU A 723 -3.22 -7.56 -22.31
CA LEU A 723 -4.31 -8.01 -23.19
C LEU A 723 -4.32 -7.23 -24.49
#